data_d36120a50b43fa59f7f7cedccf1a6a00
#
_entry.id   d36120a50b43fa59f7f7cedccf1a6a00
#
_cell.length_a   1.000
_cell.length_b   1.000
_cell.length_c   1.000
_cell.angle_alpha   90.00
_cell.angle_beta   90.00
_cell.angle_gamma   90.00
#
_symmetry.space_group_name_H-M   'P 1'
#
loop_
_entity.id
_entity.type
_entity.pdbx_description
1 polymer ?
#
loop_
_entity_poly.entity_id
_entity_poly.type
_entity_poly.pdbx_seq_one_letter_code
_entity_poly.pdbx_strand_id
1 'polypeptide(L)'
;MRIRSRHVVSGTGLAALLAVGCATPEDVVPTAAAARVAVATPAGGFARVDRLVLADDGLPSFVRGDLGRIDPRALDVTAALGGVIPNIAAAFRMRAEDLLAYDVSRDELGMTHVRYQQVKQGLRVVGGDLVVHLDPDGLVSAVTSTARDGIDLDPTPTVDLDRAIATASAATAGGAVTVRGSDLVYLFASADQRMYLAWEIELVGTREVVYDRVYVDARGGAVVDRHPDVFPIKNREVYDAQGRSPPFLSSPGPRLATEGSPPATDMTARAAYDNTGITYDCYKTKYNRDSYDNRGAKLTSVVHAVFQSQQGSTPNNAAWIGQFGPGMMVYGDGDGQLMGPLARALDVTTHELTHAVTSSTAQLAYQNESGALNEAMSDIMASVCEAWSEGAISLQTWQVGEDVFTPGSAGDAMRYMYSPTLDRSLYPAELGGSRDFYADRYLGSQDNGGVHLNSGIANLAFYLLSEGGLHPRQRVTFRVNGIGIEKAGAIFQRALTQGYFTSNTNFAQARTATEEAARTLYGAAEVAAVGTAWAAVGVGQVPTTNDTTPPTVAITSPADGASVTAGFAVDVTASDDQGVLRVELAVDGALVGTDNAPPYQFTTAADLAAGQHTLTATAYDAANQATATATVTIPGPGVECVPACGDGETCADGVCVPGNPADGDETGGCLGCATGGADASSALALGVVGMILARRRRRA
;
A
#
# COMPACT_ATOMS: atom_id res chain seq x y z
N MET A 1 -12.46 63.89 -29.43
CA MET A 1 -13.77 63.60 -30.03
C MET A 1 -14.30 62.37 -29.35
N ARG A 2 -15.06 62.52 -28.30
CA ARG A 2 -16.49 62.18 -28.11
C ARG A 2 -16.82 60.78 -28.69
N ILE A 3 -17.40 59.80 -28.00
CA ILE A 3 -18.55 59.80 -27.06
C ILE A 3 -18.53 58.48 -26.27
N ARG A 4 -18.75 58.54 -24.99
CA ARG A 4 -19.49 57.81 -23.99
C ARG A 4 -20.55 56.77 -24.46
N SER A 5 -20.66 55.67 -23.76
CA SER A 5 -21.80 55.49 -22.82
C SER A 5 -21.65 54.26 -21.95
N ARG A 6 -22.14 54.40 -20.72
CA ARG A 6 -22.30 53.50 -19.60
C ARG A 6 -23.44 52.48 -19.86
N HIS A 7 -23.37 51.31 -19.28
CA HIS A 7 -24.48 50.84 -18.45
C HIS A 7 -24.00 49.89 -17.37
N VAL A 8 -24.48 50.16 -16.18
CA VAL A 8 -24.44 49.40 -14.94
C VAL A 8 -25.61 48.43 -14.93
N VAL A 9 -25.42 47.21 -14.51
CA VAL A 9 -26.44 46.41 -13.81
C VAL A 9 -25.77 45.53 -12.74
N SER A 10 -26.24 45.71 -11.53
CA SER A 10 -26.09 44.98 -10.27
C SER A 10 -26.24 43.46 -10.42
N GLY A 11 -25.41 42.64 -9.82
CA GLY A 11 -25.51 42.23 -8.41
C GLY A 11 -26.30 40.97 -8.22
N THR A 12 -25.66 39.86 -7.98
CA THR A 12 -26.07 38.90 -6.92
C THR A 12 -24.86 37.99 -6.64
N GLY A 13 -24.47 37.97 -5.39
CA GLY A 13 -23.37 37.16 -4.92
C GLY A 13 -23.74 35.67 -4.88
N LEU A 14 -22.79 34.84 -5.24
CA LEU A 14 -22.78 33.43 -4.92
C LEU A 14 -21.44 33.10 -4.27
N ALA A 15 -21.50 32.68 -3.04
CA ALA A 15 -20.35 32.24 -2.26
C ALA A 15 -19.76 31.01 -2.94
N ALA A 16 -18.52 31.10 -3.44
CA ALA A 16 -17.75 29.97 -3.90
C ALA A 16 -16.82 29.57 -2.76
N LEU A 17 -17.06 28.38 -2.19
CA LEU A 17 -16.19 27.73 -1.23
C LEU A 17 -14.98 27.10 -1.93
N LEU A 18 -13.91 27.12 -1.20
CA LEU A 18 -12.56 26.71 -1.51
C LEU A 18 -12.42 25.23 -1.87
N ALA A 19 -11.78 24.98 -2.97
CA ALA A 19 -10.99 23.79 -3.15
C ALA A 19 -9.55 24.26 -3.41
N VAL A 20 -8.61 23.86 -2.55
CA VAL A 20 -7.22 23.80 -2.94
C VAL A 20 -7.16 22.62 -3.91
N GLY A 21 -7.28 22.90 -5.20
CA GLY A 21 -7.37 21.89 -6.22
C GLY A 21 -6.00 21.64 -6.81
N CYS A 22 -5.56 20.39 -6.79
CA CYS A 22 -4.85 19.86 -7.94
C CYS A 22 -5.80 20.01 -9.14
N ALA A 23 -5.47 20.87 -10.10
CA ALA A 23 -6.32 21.13 -11.26
C ALA A 23 -6.52 19.84 -12.07
N THR A 24 -7.78 19.53 -12.38
CA THR A 24 -8.15 18.46 -13.31
C THR A 24 -7.59 18.74 -14.70
N PRO A 25 -7.11 17.77 -15.44
CA PRO A 25 -6.82 17.94 -16.86
C PRO A 25 -8.13 18.05 -17.64
N GLU A 26 -8.55 19.25 -18.01
CA GLU A 26 -9.35 19.40 -19.20
C GLU A 26 -8.47 19.08 -20.41
N ASP A 27 -9.00 18.25 -21.30
CA ASP A 27 -8.39 17.79 -22.53
C ASP A 27 -7.68 18.90 -23.32
N VAL A 28 -6.39 19.11 -23.07
CA VAL A 28 -5.50 19.69 -24.07
C VAL A 28 -4.89 18.51 -24.80
N VAL A 29 -5.59 18.05 -25.82
CA VAL A 29 -5.01 17.22 -26.86
C VAL A 29 -3.82 18.01 -27.43
N PRO A 30 -2.57 17.49 -27.34
CA PRO A 30 -1.49 18.07 -28.11
C PRO A 30 -1.94 18.00 -29.57
N THR A 31 -1.85 19.10 -30.28
CA THR A 31 -1.91 19.10 -31.75
C THR A 31 -0.65 18.41 -32.26
N ALA A 32 -0.62 17.09 -32.11
CA ALA A 32 0.19 16.24 -32.97
C ALA A 32 -0.35 16.42 -34.37
N ALA A 33 0.52 16.64 -35.33
CA ALA A 33 0.21 16.69 -36.75
C ALA A 33 -0.83 15.61 -37.05
N ALA A 34 -1.97 16.03 -37.62
CA ALA A 34 -3.14 15.19 -37.82
C ALA A 34 -2.74 13.86 -38.46
N ALA A 35 -2.71 12.79 -37.65
CA ALA A 35 -2.57 11.44 -38.15
C ALA A 35 -3.74 11.21 -39.12
N ARG A 36 -3.45 10.99 -40.40
CA ARG A 36 -4.44 10.75 -41.42
C ARG A 36 -5.18 9.46 -41.08
N VAL A 37 -6.44 9.60 -40.65
CA VAL A 37 -7.35 8.47 -40.54
C VAL A 37 -7.71 8.08 -41.95
N ALA A 38 -7.01 7.11 -42.50
CA ALA A 38 -7.38 6.49 -43.76
C ALA A 38 -8.38 5.36 -43.46
N VAL A 39 -9.62 5.49 -43.91
CA VAL A 39 -10.52 4.35 -44.02
C VAL A 39 -9.98 3.51 -45.19
N ALA A 40 -9.06 2.60 -44.94
CA ALA A 40 -8.52 1.69 -45.91
C ALA A 40 -9.35 0.39 -45.93
N THR A 41 -9.57 -0.15 -47.11
CA THR A 41 -10.05 -1.53 -47.32
C THR A 41 -9.15 -2.48 -46.50
N PRO A 42 -9.71 -3.50 -45.81
CA PRO A 42 -8.94 -4.34 -44.89
C PRO A 42 -7.80 -5.04 -45.64
N ALA A 43 -6.59 -4.58 -45.48
CA ALA A 43 -5.41 -5.37 -45.76
C ALA A 43 -5.29 -6.44 -44.67
N GLY A 44 -5.24 -7.71 -45.01
CA GLY A 44 -5.02 -8.80 -44.07
C GLY A 44 -6.21 -9.71 -43.79
N GLY A 45 -7.35 -9.57 -44.48
CA GLY A 45 -8.47 -10.52 -44.32
C GLY A 45 -9.28 -10.36 -43.04
N PHE A 46 -9.26 -9.18 -42.41
CA PHE A 46 -10.05 -8.87 -41.21
C PHE A 46 -11.53 -8.71 -41.55
N ALA A 47 -12.42 -9.17 -40.67
CA ALA A 47 -13.85 -9.04 -40.85
C ALA A 47 -14.32 -7.57 -40.81
N ARG A 48 -13.68 -6.74 -39.96
CA ARG A 48 -13.96 -5.31 -39.81
C ARG A 48 -12.76 -4.57 -39.27
N VAL A 49 -12.49 -3.37 -39.77
CA VAL A 49 -11.52 -2.43 -39.22
C VAL A 49 -12.25 -1.14 -38.87
N ASP A 50 -12.26 -0.79 -37.59
CA ASP A 50 -12.92 0.41 -37.06
C ASP A 50 -11.95 1.61 -37.00
N ARG A 51 -10.68 1.34 -36.75
CA ARG A 51 -9.62 2.34 -36.65
C ARG A 51 -8.28 1.78 -37.08
N LEU A 52 -7.59 2.56 -37.90
CA LEU A 52 -6.21 2.31 -38.35
C LEU A 52 -5.37 3.56 -38.09
N VAL A 53 -4.25 3.40 -37.39
CA VAL A 53 -3.25 4.46 -37.19
C VAL A 53 -1.96 3.99 -37.87
N LEU A 54 -1.39 4.83 -38.73
CA LEU A 54 -0.12 4.56 -39.39
C LEU A 54 1.01 5.34 -38.69
N ALA A 55 2.17 4.73 -38.56
CA ALA A 55 3.41 5.41 -38.21
C ALA A 55 3.93 6.22 -39.41
N ASP A 56 4.98 7.01 -39.20
CA ASP A 56 5.57 7.89 -40.24
C ASP A 56 6.11 7.12 -41.44
N ASP A 57 6.51 5.87 -41.27
CA ASP A 57 6.96 4.93 -42.30
C ASP A 57 5.80 4.27 -43.07
N GLY A 58 4.57 4.60 -42.71
CA GLY A 58 3.35 4.06 -43.32
C GLY A 58 2.99 2.66 -42.88
N LEU A 59 3.66 2.10 -41.86
CA LEU A 59 3.25 0.85 -41.22
C LEU A 59 2.12 1.10 -40.21
N PRO A 60 1.19 0.15 -40.02
CA PRO A 60 0.24 0.24 -38.93
C PRO A 60 0.97 0.25 -37.58
N SER A 61 0.66 1.25 -36.73
CA SER A 61 1.06 1.27 -35.35
C SER A 61 -0.08 0.83 -34.41
N PHE A 62 -1.33 0.94 -34.89
CA PHE A 62 -2.52 0.50 -34.18
C PHE A 62 -3.63 0.14 -35.15
N VAL A 63 -4.25 -1.01 -34.91
CA VAL A 63 -5.46 -1.46 -35.62
C VAL A 63 -6.51 -1.90 -34.63
N ARG A 64 -7.75 -1.45 -34.77
CA ARG A 64 -8.90 -1.87 -33.96
C ARG A 64 -10.04 -2.32 -34.85
N GLY A 65 -10.74 -3.39 -34.42
CA GLY A 65 -11.88 -3.93 -35.19
C GLY A 65 -12.25 -5.35 -34.79
N ASP A 66 -12.79 -6.11 -35.74
CA ASP A 66 -12.93 -7.57 -35.68
C ASP A 66 -11.77 -8.17 -36.47
N LEU A 67 -10.68 -8.47 -35.75
CA LEU A 67 -9.41 -8.88 -36.36
C LEU A 67 -9.23 -10.42 -36.36
N GLY A 68 -10.20 -11.13 -35.78
CA GLY A 68 -10.25 -12.59 -35.70
C GLY A 68 -10.73 -13.05 -34.32
N ARG A 69 -10.98 -14.36 -34.19
CA ARG A 69 -11.46 -14.95 -32.92
C ARG A 69 -10.71 -16.23 -32.61
N ILE A 70 -10.59 -16.46 -31.28
CA ILE A 70 -10.14 -17.74 -30.74
C ILE A 70 -11.22 -18.28 -29.77
N ASP A 71 -11.10 -19.53 -29.39
CA ASP A 71 -11.92 -20.08 -28.29
C ASP A 71 -11.50 -19.39 -26.97
N PRO A 72 -12.40 -18.66 -26.27
CA PRO A 72 -12.08 -17.97 -25.03
C PRO A 72 -11.71 -18.93 -23.88
N ARG A 73 -11.95 -20.23 -24.03
CA ARG A 73 -11.60 -21.28 -23.07
C ARG A 73 -10.30 -22.00 -23.40
N ALA A 74 -9.58 -21.56 -24.44
CA ALA A 74 -8.30 -22.17 -24.81
C ALA A 74 -7.32 -22.12 -23.63
N LEU A 75 -6.76 -23.28 -23.28
CA LEU A 75 -5.75 -23.38 -22.20
C LEU A 75 -4.41 -22.74 -22.62
N ASP A 76 -4.13 -22.74 -23.91
CA ASP A 76 -2.97 -22.07 -24.50
C ASP A 76 -3.47 -21.03 -25.52
N VAL A 77 -3.54 -19.78 -25.08
CA VAL A 77 -3.98 -18.64 -25.88
C VAL A 77 -3.02 -18.41 -27.06
N THR A 78 -1.72 -18.64 -26.86
CA THR A 78 -0.72 -18.44 -27.92
C THR A 78 -0.91 -19.44 -29.04
N ALA A 79 -1.11 -20.72 -28.73
CA ALA A 79 -1.41 -21.75 -29.72
C ALA A 79 -2.75 -21.47 -30.43
N ALA A 80 -3.78 -21.02 -29.71
CA ALA A 80 -5.08 -20.67 -30.28
C ALA A 80 -5.00 -19.48 -31.24
N LEU A 81 -4.11 -18.51 -30.99
CA LEU A 81 -3.84 -17.39 -31.90
C LEU A 81 -3.12 -17.81 -33.19
N GLY A 82 -2.56 -19.01 -33.29
CA GLY A 82 -1.85 -19.50 -34.48
C GLY A 82 -2.66 -19.41 -35.78
N GLY A 83 -3.99 -19.50 -35.70
CA GLY A 83 -4.88 -19.31 -36.85
C GLY A 83 -5.15 -17.85 -37.24
N VAL A 84 -4.90 -16.90 -36.35
CA VAL A 84 -5.18 -15.46 -36.49
C VAL A 84 -3.91 -14.67 -36.82
N ILE A 85 -2.79 -15.04 -36.21
CA ILE A 85 -1.49 -14.36 -36.37
C ILE A 85 -1.05 -14.18 -37.81
N PRO A 86 -1.24 -15.12 -38.76
CA PRO A 86 -0.86 -14.91 -40.17
C PRO A 86 -1.54 -13.70 -40.81
N ASN A 87 -2.81 -13.46 -40.51
CA ASN A 87 -3.55 -12.30 -41.02
C ASN A 87 -3.07 -10.99 -40.36
N ILE A 88 -2.81 -11.04 -39.04
CA ILE A 88 -2.25 -9.90 -38.32
C ILE A 88 -0.86 -9.57 -38.88
N ALA A 89 0.04 -10.53 -38.96
CA ALA A 89 1.39 -10.32 -39.47
C ALA A 89 1.37 -9.71 -40.88
N ALA A 90 0.51 -10.25 -41.79
CA ALA A 90 0.36 -9.71 -43.12
C ALA A 90 -0.11 -8.25 -43.15
N ALA A 91 -1.03 -7.85 -42.26
CA ALA A 91 -1.48 -6.47 -42.12
C ALA A 91 -0.35 -5.52 -41.71
N PHE A 92 0.62 -5.99 -40.94
CA PHE A 92 1.81 -5.26 -40.49
C PHE A 92 3.03 -5.52 -41.37
N ARG A 93 2.82 -6.09 -42.59
CA ARG A 93 3.85 -6.41 -43.58
C ARG A 93 4.95 -7.34 -43.08
N MET A 94 4.59 -8.24 -42.14
CA MET A 94 5.46 -9.25 -41.56
C MET A 94 5.02 -10.65 -41.91
N ARG A 95 5.84 -11.64 -41.61
CA ARG A 95 5.49 -13.05 -41.66
C ARG A 95 5.18 -13.55 -40.25
N ALA A 96 4.27 -14.51 -40.14
CA ALA A 96 3.90 -15.08 -38.84
C ALA A 96 5.09 -15.71 -38.11
N GLU A 97 6.02 -16.32 -38.86
CA GLU A 97 7.25 -16.91 -38.30
C GLU A 97 8.26 -15.87 -37.79
N ASP A 98 8.10 -14.59 -38.15
CA ASP A 98 8.91 -13.49 -37.63
C ASP A 98 8.37 -12.94 -36.29
N LEU A 99 7.31 -13.55 -35.69
CA LEU A 99 6.69 -13.17 -34.44
C LEU A 99 6.80 -14.29 -33.41
N LEU A 100 7.54 -14.05 -32.34
CA LEU A 100 7.73 -14.97 -31.22
C LEU A 100 6.95 -14.47 -30.00
N ALA A 101 5.93 -15.20 -29.56
CA ALA A 101 5.21 -14.87 -28.33
C ALA A 101 6.14 -15.04 -27.11
N TYR A 102 6.15 -14.06 -26.23
CA TYR A 102 7.03 -14.08 -25.04
C TYR A 102 6.31 -13.74 -23.73
N ASP A 103 5.13 -13.11 -23.78
CA ASP A 103 4.35 -12.77 -22.60
C ASP A 103 2.86 -12.84 -22.89
N VAL A 104 2.10 -13.34 -21.90
CA VAL A 104 0.63 -13.38 -21.90
C VAL A 104 0.14 -12.85 -20.57
N SER A 105 -0.55 -11.74 -20.60
CA SER A 105 -1.14 -11.12 -19.42
C SER A 105 -2.64 -10.94 -19.57
N ARG A 106 -3.35 -10.89 -18.46
CA ARG A 106 -4.79 -10.62 -18.43
C ARG A 106 -5.04 -9.41 -17.53
N ASP A 107 -5.83 -8.46 -18.03
CA ASP A 107 -6.18 -7.27 -17.28
C ASP A 107 -7.48 -7.45 -16.46
N GLU A 108 -7.82 -6.43 -15.68
CA GLU A 108 -8.98 -6.43 -14.79
C GLU A 108 -10.34 -6.43 -15.49
N LEU A 109 -10.35 -6.03 -16.76
CA LEU A 109 -11.54 -6.09 -17.62
C LEU A 109 -11.72 -7.49 -18.20
N GLY A 110 -10.80 -8.42 -17.88
CA GLY A 110 -10.78 -9.77 -18.42
C GLY A 110 -10.23 -9.85 -19.83
N MET A 111 -9.67 -8.75 -20.34
CA MET A 111 -8.99 -8.76 -21.63
C MET A 111 -7.65 -9.49 -21.52
N THR A 112 -7.28 -10.21 -22.56
CA THR A 112 -5.99 -10.89 -22.63
C THR A 112 -5.08 -10.17 -23.61
N HIS A 113 -3.83 -9.95 -23.20
CA HIS A 113 -2.80 -9.29 -23.99
C HIS A 113 -1.68 -10.27 -24.26
N VAL A 114 -1.43 -10.55 -25.54
CA VAL A 114 -0.33 -11.42 -25.94
C VAL A 114 0.74 -10.59 -26.63
N ARG A 115 1.95 -10.61 -26.06
CA ARG A 115 3.10 -9.84 -26.57
C ARG A 115 3.96 -10.74 -27.44
N TYR A 116 4.29 -10.22 -28.62
CA TYR A 116 5.19 -10.85 -29.55
C TYR A 116 6.42 -9.99 -29.76
N GLN A 117 7.58 -10.61 -29.67
CA GLN A 117 8.85 -10.06 -30.11
C GLN A 117 9.02 -10.32 -31.61
N GLN A 118 9.32 -9.30 -32.37
CA GLN A 118 9.76 -9.50 -33.74
C GLN A 118 11.13 -10.14 -33.77
N VAL A 119 11.25 -11.20 -34.56
CA VAL A 119 12.52 -11.87 -34.88
C VAL A 119 12.70 -11.90 -36.38
N LYS A 120 13.93 -11.84 -36.84
CA LYS A 120 14.27 -11.95 -38.27
C LYS A 120 15.51 -12.83 -38.44
N GLN A 121 15.40 -13.87 -39.24
CA GLN A 121 16.49 -14.83 -39.46
C GLN A 121 17.09 -15.36 -38.13
N GLY A 122 16.24 -15.56 -37.11
CA GLY A 122 16.61 -16.04 -35.81
C GLY A 122 17.17 -14.95 -34.83
N LEU A 123 17.34 -13.72 -35.29
CA LEU A 123 17.78 -12.59 -34.44
C LEU A 123 16.61 -11.73 -34.01
N ARG A 124 16.65 -11.28 -32.77
CA ARG A 124 15.68 -10.33 -32.20
C ARG A 124 15.80 -8.97 -32.88
N VAL A 125 14.66 -8.32 -33.13
CA VAL A 125 14.59 -6.92 -33.57
C VAL A 125 14.35 -6.05 -32.36
N VAL A 126 15.31 -5.22 -31.97
CA VAL A 126 15.19 -4.33 -30.82
C VAL A 126 14.11 -3.29 -31.07
N GLY A 127 13.16 -3.20 -30.13
CA GLY A 127 11.99 -2.31 -30.26
C GLY A 127 10.96 -2.78 -31.27
N GLY A 128 11.10 -4.01 -31.79
CA GLY A 128 10.12 -4.64 -32.69
C GLY A 128 9.10 -5.45 -31.90
N ASP A 129 8.10 -4.79 -31.32
CA ASP A 129 7.06 -5.43 -30.52
C ASP A 129 5.70 -5.39 -31.23
N LEU A 130 4.91 -6.44 -31.01
CA LEU A 130 3.51 -6.49 -31.40
C LEU A 130 2.67 -7.03 -30.26
N VAL A 131 1.59 -6.34 -29.91
CA VAL A 131 0.68 -6.75 -28.84
C VAL A 131 -0.71 -7.00 -29.41
N VAL A 132 -1.22 -8.20 -29.20
CA VAL A 132 -2.58 -8.62 -29.59
C VAL A 132 -3.49 -8.50 -28.36
N HIS A 133 -4.59 -7.77 -28.50
CA HIS A 133 -5.56 -7.54 -27.42
C HIS A 133 -6.85 -8.32 -27.72
N LEU A 134 -7.19 -9.25 -26.83
CA LEU A 134 -8.40 -10.07 -26.92
C LEU A 134 -9.40 -9.63 -25.85
N ASP A 135 -10.66 -9.55 -26.23
CA ASP A 135 -11.74 -9.38 -25.27
C ASP A 135 -12.06 -10.70 -24.52
N PRO A 136 -12.90 -10.66 -23.47
CA PRO A 136 -13.26 -11.85 -22.71
C PRO A 136 -13.96 -12.95 -23.54
N ASP A 137 -14.54 -12.59 -24.70
CA ASP A 137 -15.22 -13.51 -25.61
C ASP A 137 -14.29 -14.09 -26.69
N GLY A 138 -12.98 -13.82 -26.58
CA GLY A 138 -11.95 -14.32 -27.49
C GLY A 138 -11.87 -13.59 -28.83
N LEU A 139 -12.48 -12.42 -28.96
CA LEU A 139 -12.32 -11.56 -30.14
C LEU A 139 -10.99 -10.80 -30.04
N VAL A 140 -10.17 -10.87 -31.08
CA VAL A 140 -9.05 -9.96 -31.25
C VAL A 140 -9.59 -8.58 -31.61
N SER A 141 -9.70 -7.72 -30.64
CA SER A 141 -10.34 -6.41 -30.73
C SER A 141 -9.38 -5.29 -31.15
N ALA A 142 -8.08 -5.46 -30.89
CA ALA A 142 -7.05 -4.52 -31.31
C ALA A 142 -5.67 -5.16 -31.41
N VAL A 143 -4.78 -4.51 -32.18
CA VAL A 143 -3.35 -4.82 -32.25
C VAL A 143 -2.57 -3.52 -32.23
N THR A 144 -1.53 -3.45 -31.39
CA THR A 144 -0.52 -2.38 -31.38
C THR A 144 0.81 -2.93 -31.85
N SER A 145 1.61 -2.14 -32.57
CA SER A 145 2.91 -2.59 -33.05
C SER A 145 3.91 -1.45 -33.18
N THR A 146 5.16 -1.76 -32.86
CA THR A 146 6.36 -0.99 -33.20
C THR A 146 7.30 -1.79 -34.12
N ALA A 147 6.82 -2.92 -34.60
CA ALA A 147 7.57 -3.79 -35.50
C ALA A 147 7.93 -3.08 -36.82
N ARG A 148 8.99 -3.54 -37.46
CA ARG A 148 9.57 -2.95 -38.66
C ARG A 148 9.51 -3.93 -39.81
N ASP A 149 9.18 -3.43 -41.00
CA ASP A 149 9.31 -4.21 -42.26
C ASP A 149 10.66 -3.94 -42.96
N GLY A 150 10.90 -4.60 -44.07
CA GLY A 150 12.03 -4.32 -44.97
C GLY A 150 13.40 -4.62 -44.36
N ILE A 151 13.49 -5.45 -43.31
CA ILE A 151 14.79 -5.87 -42.79
C ILE A 151 15.45 -6.84 -43.76
N ASP A 152 16.37 -6.31 -44.57
CA ASP A 152 17.13 -7.04 -45.59
C ASP A 152 18.63 -6.90 -45.32
N LEU A 153 19.05 -7.26 -44.13
CA LEU A 153 20.46 -7.26 -43.69
C LEU A 153 20.89 -8.71 -43.50
N ASP A 154 22.07 -9.04 -44.05
CA ASP A 154 22.73 -10.33 -43.78
C ASP A 154 23.01 -10.45 -42.25
N PRO A 155 22.62 -11.56 -41.60
CA PRO A 155 22.80 -11.75 -40.16
C PRO A 155 24.24 -12.06 -39.76
N THR A 156 25.21 -12.08 -40.71
CA THR A 156 26.61 -12.47 -40.44
C THR A 156 27.42 -11.24 -40.00
N PRO A 157 27.93 -11.21 -38.76
CA PRO A 157 28.79 -10.12 -38.29
C PRO A 157 30.17 -10.18 -38.93
N THR A 158 30.79 -9.04 -39.19
CA THR A 158 32.17 -8.90 -39.62
C THR A 158 33.08 -8.43 -38.48
N VAL A 159 32.47 -7.85 -37.44
CA VAL A 159 33.14 -7.51 -36.18
C VAL A 159 32.86 -8.62 -35.19
N ASP A 160 33.90 -9.22 -34.64
CA ASP A 160 33.77 -10.23 -33.59
C ASP A 160 33.28 -9.63 -32.28
N LEU A 161 32.74 -10.50 -31.39
CA LEU A 161 32.18 -10.13 -30.13
C LEU A 161 33.20 -9.44 -29.20
N ASP A 162 34.46 -9.94 -29.16
CA ASP A 162 35.48 -9.40 -28.26
C ASP A 162 35.83 -7.95 -28.62
N ARG A 163 35.90 -7.65 -29.91
CA ARG A 163 36.09 -6.29 -30.40
C ARG A 163 34.88 -5.39 -30.10
N ALA A 164 33.68 -5.90 -30.25
CA ALA A 164 32.45 -5.17 -29.89
C ALA A 164 32.41 -4.85 -28.38
N ILE A 165 32.75 -5.82 -27.53
CA ILE A 165 32.84 -5.62 -26.07
C ILE A 165 33.90 -4.55 -25.72
N ALA A 166 35.07 -4.60 -26.38
CA ALA A 166 36.10 -3.58 -26.15
C ALA A 166 35.61 -2.18 -26.54
N THR A 167 34.93 -2.07 -27.69
CA THR A 167 34.33 -0.79 -28.15
C THR A 167 33.26 -0.28 -27.17
N ALA A 168 32.32 -1.15 -26.76
CA ALA A 168 31.27 -0.80 -25.82
C ALA A 168 31.84 -0.37 -24.46
N SER A 169 32.82 -1.12 -23.95
CA SER A 169 33.49 -0.83 -22.67
C SER A 169 34.20 0.52 -22.69
N ALA A 170 34.88 0.85 -23.80
CA ALA A 170 35.59 2.11 -23.98
C ALA A 170 34.61 3.32 -24.10
N ALA A 171 33.40 3.09 -24.60
CA ALA A 171 32.35 4.11 -24.73
C ALA A 171 31.61 4.37 -23.42
N THR A 172 31.73 3.50 -22.42
CA THR A 172 30.99 3.62 -21.16
C THR A 172 31.82 4.41 -20.14
N ALA A 173 31.26 5.54 -19.68
CA ALA A 173 31.87 6.35 -18.64
C ALA A 173 31.74 5.68 -17.26
N GLY A 174 32.68 5.94 -16.33
CA GLY A 174 32.51 5.53 -14.92
C GLY A 174 33.43 4.42 -14.42
N GLY A 175 34.52 4.05 -15.16
CA GLY A 175 35.53 3.13 -14.66
C GLY A 175 35.45 1.71 -15.21
N ALA A 176 35.95 0.71 -14.47
CA ALA A 176 35.94 -0.67 -14.92
C ALA A 176 34.50 -1.22 -15.01
N VAL A 177 34.19 -1.78 -16.17
CA VAL A 177 32.89 -2.43 -16.43
C VAL A 177 33.05 -3.93 -16.62
N THR A 178 32.02 -4.70 -16.29
CA THR A 178 31.93 -6.13 -16.58
C THR A 178 30.79 -6.38 -17.55
N VAL A 179 30.94 -7.33 -18.45
CA VAL A 179 29.87 -7.76 -19.38
C VAL A 179 28.95 -8.71 -18.64
N ARG A 180 27.67 -8.41 -18.63
CA ARG A 180 26.60 -9.25 -18.07
C ARG A 180 25.98 -10.15 -19.12
N GLY A 181 25.80 -9.62 -20.32
CA GLY A 181 25.19 -10.32 -21.44
C GLY A 181 25.61 -9.71 -22.77
N SER A 182 25.47 -10.50 -23.84
CA SER A 182 25.72 -10.02 -25.20
C SER A 182 24.87 -10.83 -26.18
N ASP A 183 24.21 -10.14 -27.11
CA ASP A 183 23.40 -10.73 -28.16
C ASP A 183 23.68 -10.06 -29.52
N LEU A 184 23.58 -10.81 -30.59
CA LEU A 184 23.51 -10.23 -31.94
C LEU A 184 22.05 -9.94 -32.27
N VAL A 185 21.74 -8.70 -32.65
CA VAL A 185 20.37 -8.21 -32.85
C VAL A 185 20.26 -7.35 -34.12
N TYR A 186 19.05 -7.18 -34.59
CA TYR A 186 18.72 -6.06 -35.46
C TYR A 186 18.27 -4.87 -34.62
N LEU A 187 18.81 -3.70 -34.87
CA LEU A 187 18.52 -2.46 -34.16
C LEU A 187 18.12 -1.37 -35.18
N PHE A 188 16.97 -0.75 -34.95
CA PHE A 188 16.64 0.52 -35.62
C PHE A 188 17.13 1.68 -34.76
N ALA A 189 18.26 2.26 -35.15
CA ALA A 189 18.86 3.33 -34.39
C ALA A 189 18.06 4.64 -34.53
N SER A 190 17.75 5.24 -33.37
CA SER A 190 16.94 6.45 -33.31
C SER A 190 17.64 7.70 -33.87
N ALA A 191 18.97 7.72 -33.76
CA ALA A 191 19.79 8.89 -34.12
C ALA A 191 19.82 9.18 -35.62
N ASP A 192 19.85 8.16 -36.47
CA ASP A 192 19.97 8.27 -37.92
C ASP A 192 18.86 7.56 -38.71
N GLN A 193 17.89 6.95 -37.98
CA GLN A 193 16.74 6.26 -38.55
C GLN A 193 17.12 5.11 -39.49
N ARG A 194 18.17 4.38 -39.16
CA ARG A 194 18.70 3.26 -39.95
C ARG A 194 18.63 1.94 -39.19
N MET A 195 18.47 0.87 -39.95
CA MET A 195 18.55 -0.50 -39.46
C MET A 195 20.00 -0.97 -39.44
N TYR A 196 20.45 -1.52 -38.33
CA TYR A 196 21.78 -2.10 -38.14
C TYR A 196 21.67 -3.58 -37.76
N LEU A 197 22.65 -4.37 -38.17
CA LEU A 197 23.05 -5.58 -37.45
C LEU A 197 24.00 -5.11 -36.36
N ALA A 198 23.66 -5.32 -35.11
CA ALA A 198 24.42 -4.79 -33.98
C ALA A 198 24.68 -5.85 -32.92
N TRP A 199 25.83 -5.76 -32.28
CA TRP A 199 26.07 -6.42 -31.00
C TRP A 199 25.43 -5.57 -29.90
N GLU A 200 24.45 -6.12 -29.18
CA GLU A 200 23.96 -5.60 -27.93
C GLU A 200 24.86 -6.10 -26.82
N ILE A 201 25.49 -5.18 -26.08
CA ILE A 201 26.41 -5.48 -25.00
C ILE A 201 25.82 -4.88 -23.71
N GLU A 202 25.49 -5.74 -22.76
CA GLU A 202 25.06 -5.31 -21.41
C GLU A 202 26.29 -5.15 -20.52
N LEU A 203 26.52 -3.93 -20.05
CA LEU A 203 27.65 -3.57 -19.21
C LEU A 203 27.21 -3.18 -17.81
N VAL A 204 27.96 -3.64 -16.81
CA VAL A 204 27.74 -3.31 -15.40
C VAL A 204 29.02 -2.69 -14.83
N GLY A 205 28.92 -1.52 -14.23
CA GLY A 205 30.02 -0.85 -13.54
C GLY A 205 30.38 -1.52 -12.20
N THR A 206 31.66 -1.55 -11.86
CA THR A 206 32.16 -2.17 -10.61
C THR A 206 32.16 -1.21 -9.41
N ARG A 207 32.09 0.10 -9.63
CA ARG A 207 32.16 1.14 -8.59
C ARG A 207 30.93 2.06 -8.56
N GLU A 208 30.24 2.19 -9.67
CA GLU A 208 28.98 2.91 -9.81
C GLU A 208 27.98 1.93 -10.43
N VAL A 209 26.70 2.02 -10.05
CA VAL A 209 25.66 1.15 -10.63
C VAL A 209 25.42 1.64 -12.06
N VAL A 210 26.28 1.26 -12.96
CA VAL A 210 26.14 1.47 -14.41
C VAL A 210 25.54 0.20 -14.98
N TYR A 211 24.30 0.26 -15.45
CA TYR A 211 23.73 -0.68 -16.38
C TYR A 211 23.62 0.03 -17.73
N ASP A 212 24.34 -0.45 -18.70
CA ASP A 212 24.42 0.19 -20.00
C ASP A 212 24.26 -0.86 -21.10
N ARG A 213 23.27 -0.68 -21.96
CA ARG A 213 23.17 -1.46 -23.19
C ARG A 213 23.75 -0.64 -24.32
N VAL A 214 24.92 -1.05 -24.76
CA VAL A 214 25.62 -0.41 -25.85
C VAL A 214 25.47 -1.26 -27.10
N TYR A 215 24.99 -0.63 -28.15
CA TYR A 215 24.82 -1.27 -29.44
C TYR A 215 25.99 -0.89 -30.36
N VAL A 216 26.76 -1.92 -30.74
CA VAL A 216 27.90 -1.76 -31.61
C VAL A 216 27.57 -2.34 -32.99
N ASP A 217 27.71 -1.55 -34.04
CA ASP A 217 27.53 -2.02 -35.41
C ASP A 217 28.40 -3.26 -35.66
N ALA A 218 27.76 -4.38 -35.89
CA ALA A 218 28.40 -5.66 -36.12
C ALA A 218 29.20 -5.74 -37.45
N ARG A 219 29.14 -4.70 -38.27
CA ARG A 219 29.88 -4.58 -39.52
C ARG A 219 30.94 -3.51 -39.49
N GLY A 220 30.64 -2.32 -38.94
CA GLY A 220 31.54 -1.19 -38.89
C GLY A 220 32.32 -1.06 -37.58
N GLY A 221 31.82 -1.66 -36.50
CA GLY A 221 32.45 -1.62 -35.17
C GLY A 221 32.28 -0.32 -34.41
N ALA A 222 31.43 0.61 -34.91
CA ALA A 222 31.12 1.84 -34.21
C ALA A 222 29.94 1.65 -33.26
N VAL A 223 29.87 2.42 -32.15
CA VAL A 223 28.67 2.52 -31.35
C VAL A 223 27.61 3.23 -32.17
N VAL A 224 26.46 2.60 -32.38
CA VAL A 224 25.34 3.13 -33.20
C VAL A 224 24.15 3.57 -32.35
N ASP A 225 24.02 2.99 -31.18
CA ASP A 225 23.01 3.43 -30.18
C ASP A 225 23.48 3.07 -28.79
N ARG A 226 22.88 3.69 -27.80
CA ARG A 226 23.17 3.42 -26.41
C ARG A 226 21.93 3.66 -25.60
N HIS A 227 21.49 2.63 -24.91
CA HIS A 227 20.43 2.72 -23.94
C HIS A 227 21.06 2.57 -22.55
N PRO A 228 21.48 3.66 -21.93
CA PRO A 228 21.95 3.59 -20.58
C PRO A 228 20.75 3.15 -19.74
N ASP A 229 20.77 1.89 -19.32
CA ASP A 229 20.05 1.46 -18.13
C ASP A 229 20.87 1.96 -16.91
N VAL A 230 21.33 3.22 -17.01
CA VAL A 230 21.92 3.91 -15.88
C VAL A 230 20.76 4.07 -14.93
N PHE A 231 20.83 3.38 -13.81
CA PHE A 231 20.14 3.86 -12.64
C PHE A 231 20.97 5.06 -12.18
N PRO A 232 20.58 6.30 -12.49
CA PRO A 232 21.30 7.41 -11.95
C PRO A 232 21.31 7.23 -10.44
N ILE A 233 22.47 7.32 -9.85
CA ILE A 233 22.65 7.80 -8.50
C ILE A 233 21.55 8.85 -8.31
N LYS A 234 20.86 8.79 -7.17
CA LYS A 234 19.86 9.80 -6.80
C LYS A 234 20.17 11.14 -7.45
N ASN A 235 19.25 11.68 -8.18
CA ASN A 235 19.41 12.97 -8.86
C ASN A 235 18.49 14.00 -8.22
N ARG A 236 18.95 14.58 -7.10
CA ARG A 236 18.17 15.52 -6.30
C ARG A 236 18.58 16.95 -6.58
N GLU A 237 17.59 17.83 -6.65
CA GLU A 237 17.79 19.28 -6.63
C GLU A 237 16.84 19.91 -5.62
N VAL A 238 17.31 20.91 -4.89
CA VAL A 238 16.49 21.70 -3.97
C VAL A 238 16.54 23.17 -4.39
N TYR A 239 15.39 23.81 -4.40
CA TYR A 239 15.20 25.21 -4.77
C TYR A 239 14.50 25.97 -3.65
N ASP A 240 14.74 27.29 -3.62
CA ASP A 240 14.10 28.23 -2.70
C ASP A 240 12.98 28.99 -3.41
N ALA A 241 11.74 28.77 -3.01
CA ALA A 241 10.60 29.52 -3.56
C ALA A 241 10.58 30.99 -3.16
N GLN A 242 11.32 31.37 -2.12
CA GLN A 242 11.36 32.75 -1.61
C GLN A 242 9.97 33.33 -1.27
N GLY A 243 9.11 32.53 -0.65
CA GLY A 243 7.74 32.89 -0.31
C GLY A 243 6.78 32.99 -1.50
N ARG A 244 7.19 32.50 -2.69
CA ARG A 244 6.31 32.47 -3.87
C ARG A 244 5.38 31.25 -3.83
N SER A 245 4.28 31.39 -4.55
CA SER A 245 3.29 30.32 -4.67
C SER A 245 3.47 29.50 -5.94
N PRO A 246 3.26 28.17 -5.89
CA PRO A 246 3.10 27.39 -7.10
C PRO A 246 1.80 27.78 -7.86
N PRO A 247 1.68 27.47 -9.18
CA PRO A 247 2.71 26.86 -10.01
C PRO A 247 3.81 27.84 -10.44
N PHE A 248 5.06 27.36 -10.50
CA PHE A 248 6.21 28.17 -10.92
C PHE A 248 6.37 28.12 -12.43
N LEU A 249 5.83 29.09 -13.15
CA LEU A 249 5.74 29.07 -14.62
C LEU A 249 7.09 29.15 -15.36
N SER A 250 8.15 29.64 -14.71
CA SER A 250 9.46 29.79 -15.35
C SER A 250 10.61 29.13 -14.55
N SER A 251 10.63 29.33 -13.26
CA SER A 251 11.65 28.79 -12.36
C SER A 251 11.10 28.72 -10.94
N PRO A 252 11.37 27.65 -10.20
CA PRO A 252 10.98 27.56 -8.80
C PRO A 252 11.77 28.53 -7.90
N GLY A 253 12.88 29.10 -8.38
CA GLY A 253 13.71 30.04 -7.65
C GLY A 253 15.20 29.70 -7.68
N PRO A 254 16.02 30.32 -6.81
CA PRO A 254 17.42 29.95 -6.66
C PRO A 254 17.59 28.49 -6.26
N ARG A 255 18.55 27.81 -6.89
CA ARG A 255 18.90 26.44 -6.52
C ARG A 255 19.81 26.45 -5.30
N LEU A 256 19.40 25.71 -4.26
CA LEU A 256 20.10 25.59 -2.99
C LEU A 256 21.00 24.34 -2.92
N ALA A 257 20.64 23.27 -3.65
CA ALA A 257 21.37 22.01 -3.63
C ALA A 257 21.29 21.27 -4.96
N THR A 258 22.29 20.42 -5.19
CA THR A 258 22.32 19.38 -6.22
C THR A 258 22.79 18.08 -5.59
N GLU A 259 22.65 16.97 -6.32
CA GLU A 259 23.16 15.69 -5.85
C GLU A 259 24.65 15.77 -5.50
N GLY A 260 25.02 15.20 -4.35
CA GLY A 260 26.37 15.27 -3.80
C GLY A 260 26.77 16.60 -3.15
N SER A 261 25.89 17.62 -3.20
CA SER A 261 26.14 18.94 -2.62
C SER A 261 24.94 19.41 -1.80
N PRO A 262 24.75 18.85 -0.60
CA PRO A 262 23.63 19.21 0.27
C PRO A 262 23.74 20.63 0.81
N PRO A 263 22.62 21.30 1.15
CA PRO A 263 22.66 22.65 1.74
C PRO A 263 23.41 22.66 3.08
N ALA A 264 24.26 23.67 3.27
CA ALA A 264 25.13 23.76 4.45
C ALA A 264 24.45 24.45 5.65
N THR A 265 23.61 25.46 5.40
CA THR A 265 23.07 26.37 6.42
C THR A 265 21.54 26.36 6.51
N ASP A 266 20.87 26.08 5.44
CA ASP A 266 19.42 26.01 5.38
C ASP A 266 18.94 24.63 5.82
N MET A 267 18.40 24.55 7.02
CA MET A 267 17.96 23.28 7.62
C MET A 267 16.68 22.72 7.00
N THR A 268 15.81 23.56 6.46
CA THR A 268 14.61 23.11 5.75
C THR A 268 14.99 22.52 4.39
N ALA A 269 15.83 23.21 3.65
CA ALA A 269 16.36 22.70 2.38
C ALA A 269 17.23 21.43 2.60
N ARG A 270 17.96 21.36 3.71
CA ARG A 270 18.74 20.18 4.08
C ARG A 270 17.82 18.98 4.35
N ALA A 271 16.75 19.17 5.11
CA ALA A 271 15.77 18.13 5.38
C ALA A 271 15.07 17.65 4.10
N ALA A 272 14.65 18.57 3.22
CA ALA A 272 14.10 18.23 1.91
C ALA A 272 15.07 17.37 1.08
N TYR A 273 16.35 17.71 1.09
CA TYR A 273 17.39 16.96 0.40
C TYR A 273 17.58 15.55 0.99
N ASP A 274 17.72 15.46 2.32
CA ASP A 274 17.99 14.20 3.00
C ASP A 274 16.77 13.26 2.94
N ASN A 275 15.55 13.74 3.25
CA ASN A 275 14.32 12.96 3.26
C ASN A 275 13.94 12.46 1.86
N THR A 276 14.11 13.27 0.81
CA THR A 276 13.96 12.82 -0.58
C THR A 276 14.94 11.68 -0.90
N GLY A 277 16.16 11.75 -0.36
CA GLY A 277 17.14 10.69 -0.51
C GLY A 277 16.77 9.40 0.20
N ILE A 278 16.26 9.48 1.43
CA ILE A 278 15.78 8.34 2.22
C ILE A 278 14.58 7.69 1.50
N THR A 279 13.63 8.49 1.03
CA THR A 279 12.47 7.98 0.28
C THR A 279 12.89 7.25 -1.00
N TYR A 280 13.84 7.82 -1.77
CA TYR A 280 14.38 7.14 -2.95
C TYR A 280 15.00 5.79 -2.57
N ASP A 281 15.83 5.75 -1.51
CA ASP A 281 16.51 4.52 -1.05
C ASP A 281 15.49 3.47 -0.59
N CYS A 282 14.43 3.87 0.08
CA CYS A 282 13.33 2.99 0.47
C CYS A 282 12.71 2.32 -0.76
N TYR A 283 12.24 3.11 -1.74
CA TYR A 283 11.67 2.58 -2.97
C TYR A 283 12.65 1.71 -3.77
N LYS A 284 13.91 2.12 -3.81
CA LYS A 284 14.96 1.38 -4.52
C LYS A 284 15.28 0.05 -3.84
N THR A 285 15.46 0.06 -2.52
CA THR A 285 15.86 -1.13 -1.76
C THR A 285 14.71 -2.13 -1.66
N LYS A 286 13.50 -1.66 -1.34
CA LYS A 286 12.36 -2.55 -1.13
C LYS A 286 11.73 -3.07 -2.42
N TYR A 287 11.67 -2.25 -3.46
CA TYR A 287 10.89 -2.53 -4.66
C TYR A 287 11.70 -2.45 -5.96
N ASN A 288 13.02 -2.25 -5.86
CA ASN A 288 13.90 -2.02 -7.00
C ASN A 288 13.41 -0.91 -7.95
N ARG A 289 12.65 0.08 -7.40
CA ARG A 289 12.11 1.18 -8.17
C ARG A 289 13.11 2.31 -8.26
N ASP A 290 13.36 2.82 -9.46
CA ASP A 290 14.30 3.90 -9.74
C ASP A 290 13.56 5.23 -9.92
N SER A 291 13.50 6.03 -8.84
CA SER A 291 12.72 7.26 -8.79
C SER A 291 11.21 7.04 -8.99
N TYR A 292 10.43 8.13 -9.10
CA TYR A 292 8.99 8.04 -9.20
C TYR A 292 8.49 7.44 -10.54
N ASP A 293 9.26 7.58 -11.61
CA ASP A 293 8.89 7.08 -12.94
C ASP A 293 9.50 5.71 -13.28
N ASN A 294 10.29 5.14 -12.34
CA ASN A 294 11.09 3.92 -12.54
C ASN A 294 12.10 4.02 -13.69
N ARG A 295 12.59 5.25 -13.97
CA ARG A 295 13.56 5.54 -15.04
C ARG A 295 14.62 6.56 -14.61
N GLY A 296 14.77 6.78 -13.30
CA GLY A 296 15.74 7.72 -12.75
C GLY A 296 15.38 9.20 -12.95
N ALA A 297 14.11 9.54 -13.01
CA ALA A 297 13.70 10.93 -13.09
C ALA A 297 14.30 11.77 -11.96
N LYS A 298 14.64 13.02 -12.28
CA LYS A 298 15.15 13.98 -11.31
C LYS A 298 14.12 14.24 -10.22
N LEU A 299 14.57 14.22 -8.98
CA LEU A 299 13.79 14.55 -7.79
C LEU A 299 14.00 16.02 -7.43
N THR A 300 13.01 16.82 -7.72
CA THR A 300 13.06 18.27 -7.45
C THR A 300 12.22 18.59 -6.22
N SER A 301 12.85 19.20 -5.22
CA SER A 301 12.19 19.75 -4.03
C SER A 301 12.24 21.28 -4.07
N VAL A 302 11.16 21.92 -3.65
CA VAL A 302 11.07 23.37 -3.54
C VAL A 302 10.61 23.71 -2.13
N VAL A 303 11.43 24.43 -1.37
CA VAL A 303 11.14 24.83 0.01
C VAL A 303 10.77 26.29 0.11
N HIS A 304 10.33 26.76 1.27
CA HIS A 304 9.93 28.14 1.56
C HIS A 304 8.81 28.64 0.63
N ALA A 305 7.89 27.75 0.29
CA ALA A 305 6.73 28.09 -0.53
C ALA A 305 5.56 28.59 0.33
N VAL A 306 4.69 29.37 -0.29
CA VAL A 306 3.42 29.81 0.30
C VAL A 306 2.30 29.42 -0.67
N PHE A 307 1.31 28.71 -0.18
CA PHE A 307 0.19 28.25 -0.99
C PHE A 307 -0.96 29.25 -0.97
N GLN A 308 -1.55 29.50 -2.14
CA GLN A 308 -2.71 30.37 -2.25
C GLN A 308 -3.99 29.57 -1.99
N SER A 309 -4.84 30.12 -1.14
CA SER A 309 -6.18 29.60 -0.91
C SER A 309 -7.19 30.74 -1.03
N GLN A 310 -8.49 30.41 -1.06
CA GLN A 310 -9.52 31.47 -1.05
C GLN A 310 -9.57 32.24 0.27
N GLN A 311 -9.00 31.66 1.34
CA GLN A 311 -8.90 32.30 2.67
C GLN A 311 -7.63 33.15 2.81
N GLY A 312 -6.78 33.15 1.79
CA GLY A 312 -5.50 33.86 1.79
C GLY A 312 -4.31 32.92 1.56
N SER A 313 -3.12 33.42 1.79
CA SER A 313 -1.88 32.66 1.65
C SER A 313 -1.60 31.86 2.93
N THR A 314 -1.16 30.60 2.79
CA THR A 314 -0.75 29.76 3.92
C THR A 314 0.61 29.09 3.66
N PRO A 315 1.52 29.06 4.64
CA PRO A 315 2.71 28.24 4.58
C PRO A 315 2.48 26.79 5.07
N ASN A 316 1.26 26.46 5.56
CA ASN A 316 0.92 25.18 6.20
C ASN A 316 0.45 24.17 5.15
N ASN A 317 1.26 23.90 4.14
CA ASN A 317 0.94 22.90 3.13
C ASN A 317 2.19 22.33 2.46
N ALA A 318 2.09 21.11 1.94
CA ALA A 318 3.00 20.49 1.00
C ALA A 318 2.20 19.99 -0.22
N ALA A 319 2.84 19.81 -1.37
CA ALA A 319 2.18 19.29 -2.56
C ALA A 319 3.16 18.74 -3.59
N TRP A 320 2.81 17.62 -4.24
CA TRP A 320 3.38 17.24 -5.52
C TRP A 320 2.73 18.01 -6.66
N ILE A 321 3.54 18.65 -7.51
CA ILE A 321 3.09 19.44 -8.67
C ILE A 321 3.73 18.87 -9.93
N GLY A 322 2.94 18.13 -10.71
CA GLY A 322 3.38 17.46 -11.94
C GLY A 322 2.82 18.01 -13.25
N GLN A 323 1.90 18.99 -13.20
CA GLN A 323 1.11 19.41 -14.37
C GLN A 323 1.80 20.39 -15.33
N PHE A 324 2.87 21.08 -14.92
CA PHE A 324 3.43 22.20 -15.67
C PHE A 324 4.89 21.99 -16.07
N GLY A 325 5.36 20.77 -16.20
CA GLY A 325 6.73 20.43 -16.56
C GLY A 325 7.27 19.24 -15.75
N PRO A 326 8.58 19.16 -15.56
CA PRO A 326 9.14 18.18 -14.64
C PRO A 326 8.51 18.35 -13.27
N GLY A 327 7.92 17.29 -12.73
CA GLY A 327 7.25 17.32 -11.43
C GLY A 327 8.17 17.72 -10.29
N MET A 328 7.59 18.32 -9.25
CA MET A 328 8.33 18.78 -8.07
C MET A 328 7.50 18.62 -6.79
N MET A 329 8.16 18.30 -5.70
CA MET A 329 7.61 18.38 -4.36
C MET A 329 7.80 19.80 -3.83
N VAL A 330 6.74 20.41 -3.33
CA VAL A 330 6.75 21.80 -2.85
C VAL A 330 6.34 21.83 -1.40
N TYR A 331 7.11 22.51 -0.54
CA TYR A 331 6.91 22.54 0.90
C TYR A 331 6.83 23.97 1.42
N GLY A 332 5.87 24.21 2.28
CA GLY A 332 5.81 25.42 3.11
C GLY A 332 6.60 25.26 4.40
N ASP A 333 6.92 26.40 5.02
CA ASP A 333 7.66 26.44 6.30
C ASP A 333 6.79 26.22 7.53
N GLY A 334 5.48 26.14 7.34
CA GLY A 334 4.55 26.21 8.46
C GLY A 334 4.48 27.60 9.09
N ASP A 335 3.47 27.80 9.94
CA ASP A 335 3.30 29.04 10.72
C ASP A 335 3.93 28.96 12.13
N GLY A 336 4.53 27.82 12.46
CA GLY A 336 5.13 27.54 13.74
C GLY A 336 4.11 27.28 14.88
N GLN A 337 2.81 27.31 14.57
CA GLN A 337 1.72 27.00 15.51
C GLN A 337 0.98 25.73 15.13
N LEU A 338 0.37 25.73 13.94
CA LEU A 338 -0.32 24.56 13.41
C LEU A 338 0.66 23.60 12.74
N MET A 339 1.62 24.11 12.00
CA MET A 339 2.63 23.32 11.31
C MET A 339 4.02 23.90 11.53
N GLY A 340 5.02 23.03 11.66
CA GLY A 340 6.41 23.32 11.44
C GLY A 340 6.79 23.24 9.97
N PRO A 341 8.08 23.39 9.62
CA PRO A 341 8.54 23.25 8.22
C PRO A 341 8.30 21.83 7.71
N LEU A 342 7.38 21.69 6.73
CA LEU A 342 6.85 20.40 6.30
C LEU A 342 7.91 19.47 5.69
N ALA A 343 8.93 20.01 5.04
CA ALA A 343 10.04 19.22 4.50
C ALA A 343 10.87 18.48 5.57
N ARG A 344 10.67 18.76 6.88
CA ARG A 344 11.39 18.09 7.97
C ARG A 344 10.82 16.73 8.31
N ALA A 345 9.57 16.46 7.97
CA ALA A 345 8.94 15.18 8.16
C ALA A 345 9.26 14.24 6.99
N LEU A 346 9.77 13.05 7.31
CA LEU A 346 10.10 12.05 6.29
C LEU A 346 8.84 11.50 5.63
N ASP A 347 7.83 11.22 6.42
CA ASP A 347 6.53 10.73 5.99
C ASP A 347 5.84 11.73 5.05
N VAL A 348 5.85 13.05 5.33
CA VAL A 348 5.34 14.08 4.44
C VAL A 348 6.12 14.08 3.12
N THR A 349 7.45 13.97 3.17
CA THR A 349 8.27 13.91 1.94
C THR A 349 7.96 12.66 1.13
N THR A 350 7.79 11.52 1.78
CA THR A 350 7.42 10.26 1.14
C THR A 350 6.01 10.30 0.57
N HIS A 351 5.06 10.93 1.28
CA HIS A 351 3.70 11.16 0.81
C HIS A 351 3.70 11.93 -0.52
N GLU A 352 4.38 13.06 -0.60
CA GLU A 352 4.44 13.88 -1.82
C GLU A 352 5.14 13.16 -2.98
N LEU A 353 6.23 12.43 -2.71
CA LEU A 353 6.90 11.65 -3.75
C LEU A 353 6.03 10.47 -4.22
N THR A 354 5.18 9.92 -3.37
CA THR A 354 4.27 8.85 -3.76
C THR A 354 3.16 9.32 -4.69
N HIS A 355 2.70 10.56 -4.58
CA HIS A 355 1.84 11.17 -5.61
C HIS A 355 2.50 11.17 -6.99
N ALA A 356 3.82 11.39 -7.05
CA ALA A 356 4.57 11.26 -8.29
C ALA A 356 4.59 9.84 -8.83
N VAL A 357 4.77 8.84 -7.94
CA VAL A 357 4.69 7.42 -8.29
C VAL A 357 3.30 7.08 -8.83
N THR A 358 2.24 7.50 -8.14
CA THR A 358 0.86 7.30 -8.56
C THR A 358 0.58 7.92 -9.93
N SER A 359 1.04 9.16 -10.16
CA SER A 359 0.88 9.87 -11.43
C SER A 359 1.61 9.19 -12.59
N SER A 360 2.74 8.52 -12.31
CA SER A 360 3.54 7.82 -13.32
C SER A 360 3.11 6.36 -13.55
N THR A 361 2.17 5.83 -12.75
CA THR A 361 1.72 4.43 -12.81
C THR A 361 0.19 4.31 -12.95
N ALA A 362 -0.54 4.19 -11.84
CA ALA A 362 -1.98 4.00 -11.83
C ALA A 362 -2.78 5.23 -12.28
N GLN A 363 -2.21 6.43 -12.17
CA GLN A 363 -2.85 7.71 -12.54
C GLN A 363 -4.22 7.91 -11.89
N LEU A 364 -4.35 7.50 -10.62
CA LEU A 364 -5.60 7.61 -9.87
C LEU A 364 -6.14 9.04 -9.93
N ALA A 365 -7.35 9.21 -10.48
CA ALA A 365 -8.01 10.50 -10.61
C ALA A 365 -8.23 11.12 -9.23
N TYR A 366 -7.82 12.38 -9.05
CA TYR A 366 -7.81 13.04 -7.74
C TYR A 366 -9.21 13.54 -7.35
N GLN A 367 -10.17 12.62 -7.30
CA GLN A 367 -11.55 12.87 -6.88
C GLN A 367 -12.22 11.59 -6.35
N ASN A 368 -13.17 11.75 -5.43
CA ASN A 368 -13.97 10.66 -4.88
C ASN A 368 -13.09 9.50 -4.33
N GLU A 369 -13.50 8.23 -4.54
CA GLU A 369 -12.80 7.06 -4.03
C GLU A 369 -11.41 6.87 -4.67
N SER A 370 -11.25 7.16 -5.95
CA SER A 370 -9.94 7.07 -6.60
C SER A 370 -8.95 8.10 -6.05
N GLY A 371 -9.42 9.30 -5.74
CA GLY A 371 -8.63 10.32 -5.07
C GLY A 371 -8.31 9.95 -3.63
N ALA A 372 -9.26 9.34 -2.92
CA ALA A 372 -9.03 8.82 -1.57
C ALA A 372 -8.00 7.68 -1.55
N LEU A 373 -7.98 6.83 -2.58
CA LEU A 373 -6.92 5.83 -2.75
C LEU A 373 -5.58 6.45 -3.10
N ASN A 374 -5.55 7.54 -3.90
CA ASN A 374 -4.33 8.28 -4.19
C ASN A 374 -3.69 8.82 -2.90
N GLU A 375 -4.49 9.44 -2.04
CA GLU A 375 -4.07 9.90 -0.71
C GLU A 375 -3.62 8.76 0.20
N ALA A 376 -4.42 7.69 0.27
CA ALA A 376 -4.10 6.55 1.11
C ALA A 376 -2.80 5.85 0.68
N MET A 377 -2.55 5.71 -0.62
CA MET A 377 -1.28 5.13 -1.10
C MET A 377 -0.09 5.97 -0.70
N SER A 378 -0.24 7.30 -0.66
CA SER A 378 0.79 8.22 -0.19
C SER A 378 1.08 8.04 1.30
N ASP A 379 0.04 7.95 2.14
CA ASP A 379 0.19 7.66 3.58
C ASP A 379 0.76 6.27 3.86
N ILE A 380 0.30 5.26 3.13
CA ILE A 380 0.77 3.87 3.24
C ILE A 380 2.28 3.77 2.97
N MET A 381 2.73 4.40 1.88
CA MET A 381 4.16 4.37 1.54
C MET A 381 4.99 5.24 2.47
N ALA A 382 4.41 6.30 3.03
CA ALA A 382 5.02 7.10 4.09
C ALA A 382 5.35 6.21 5.31
N SER A 383 4.35 5.50 5.85
CA SER A 383 4.55 4.56 6.97
C SER A 383 5.55 3.44 6.64
N VAL A 384 5.50 2.87 5.44
CA VAL A 384 6.44 1.82 5.02
C VAL A 384 7.88 2.31 4.97
N CYS A 385 8.12 3.51 4.43
CA CYS A 385 9.46 4.05 4.29
C CYS A 385 10.01 4.57 5.63
N GLU A 386 9.15 5.08 6.49
CA GLU A 386 9.52 5.46 7.84
C GLU A 386 9.96 4.25 8.66
N ALA A 387 9.15 3.19 8.73
CA ALA A 387 9.51 1.93 9.38
C ALA A 387 10.82 1.35 8.84
N TRP A 388 11.03 1.43 7.53
CA TRP A 388 12.29 0.99 6.89
C TRP A 388 13.47 1.84 7.31
N SER A 389 13.31 3.17 7.35
CA SER A 389 14.39 4.10 7.72
C SER A 389 14.79 3.98 9.18
N GLU A 390 13.82 3.78 10.06
CA GLU A 390 14.04 3.61 11.50
C GLU A 390 14.52 2.20 11.86
N GLY A 391 14.28 1.21 11.01
CA GLY A 391 14.58 -0.20 11.26
C GLY A 391 13.69 -0.82 12.35
N ALA A 392 12.58 -0.18 12.69
CA ALA A 392 11.62 -0.62 13.71
C ALA A 392 10.24 -0.03 13.42
N ILE A 393 9.20 -0.71 13.92
CA ILE A 393 7.83 -0.21 13.91
C ILE A 393 7.54 0.38 15.27
N SER A 394 7.00 1.59 15.30
CA SER A 394 6.59 2.29 16.50
C SER A 394 5.17 2.85 16.35
N LEU A 395 4.65 3.55 17.34
CA LEU A 395 3.36 4.23 17.20
C LEU A 395 3.45 5.35 16.15
N GLN A 396 4.59 6.04 16.07
CA GLN A 396 4.85 7.10 15.09
C GLN A 396 4.72 6.59 13.67
N THR A 397 5.20 5.39 13.36
CA THR A 397 5.04 4.74 12.04
C THR A 397 3.59 4.80 11.51
N TRP A 398 2.60 4.84 12.40
CA TRP A 398 1.17 4.87 12.08
C TRP A 398 0.54 6.23 12.26
N GLN A 399 1.35 7.26 12.41
CA GLN A 399 0.97 8.67 12.47
C GLN A 399 1.57 9.39 11.26
N VAL A 400 0.86 10.32 10.66
CA VAL A 400 1.35 11.07 9.51
C VAL A 400 1.50 12.52 9.89
N GLY A 401 2.70 13.07 9.71
CA GLY A 401 3.05 14.46 10.00
C GLY A 401 3.27 14.76 11.47
N GLU A 402 3.52 13.76 12.33
CA GLU A 402 3.72 13.93 13.77
C GLU A 402 4.95 14.79 14.11
N ASP A 403 5.98 14.78 13.26
CA ASP A 403 7.20 15.58 13.41
C ASP A 403 6.98 17.08 13.22
N VAL A 404 5.90 17.46 12.53
CA VAL A 404 5.66 18.85 12.11
C VAL A 404 4.30 19.40 12.51
N PHE A 405 3.34 18.55 12.84
CA PHE A 405 2.01 18.99 13.25
C PHE A 405 2.06 19.53 14.71
N THR A 406 1.40 20.65 14.95
CA THR A 406 1.33 21.35 16.26
C THR A 406 2.63 21.28 17.07
N PRO A 407 3.71 21.93 16.62
CA PRO A 407 5.07 21.75 17.16
C PRO A 407 5.23 21.94 18.67
N GLY A 408 4.21 22.46 19.35
CA GLY A 408 4.19 22.62 20.81
C GLY A 408 3.52 21.47 21.57
N SER A 409 2.96 20.48 20.88
CA SER A 409 2.18 19.37 21.45
C SER A 409 2.85 18.04 21.11
N ALA A 410 3.18 17.24 22.09
CA ALA A 410 3.80 15.96 21.87
C ALA A 410 2.73 14.86 21.66
N GLY A 411 2.91 14.03 20.63
CA GLY A 411 2.10 12.83 20.40
C GLY A 411 0.84 13.04 19.59
N ASP A 412 0.68 14.19 18.92
CA ASP A 412 -0.35 14.42 17.93
C ASP A 412 0.21 14.35 16.51
N ALA A 413 -0.69 14.18 15.55
CA ALA A 413 -0.36 14.02 14.13
C ALA A 413 -1.47 14.59 13.23
N MET A 414 -1.16 14.82 11.99
CA MET A 414 -2.17 15.22 10.99
C MET A 414 -3.18 14.10 10.73
N ARG A 415 -2.73 12.86 10.65
CA ARG A 415 -3.58 11.67 10.44
C ARG A 415 -3.09 10.50 11.28
N TYR A 416 -4.00 9.59 11.61
CA TYR A 416 -3.75 8.40 12.43
C TYR A 416 -4.24 7.17 11.68
N MET A 417 -3.34 6.36 11.13
CA MET A 417 -3.73 5.19 10.32
C MET A 417 -4.43 4.10 11.14
N TYR A 418 -4.04 3.96 12.43
CA TYR A 418 -4.68 2.99 13.34
C TYR A 418 -6.07 3.42 13.85
N SER A 419 -6.41 4.70 13.77
CA SER A 419 -7.70 5.24 14.20
C SER A 419 -8.00 6.58 13.49
N PRO A 420 -8.37 6.56 12.21
CA PRO A 420 -8.47 7.77 11.37
C PRO A 420 -9.34 8.88 11.94
N THR A 421 -10.39 8.52 12.68
CA THR A 421 -11.31 9.51 13.27
C THR A 421 -10.71 10.37 14.40
N LEU A 422 -9.45 10.17 14.77
CA LEU A 422 -8.75 11.01 15.76
C LEU A 422 -8.34 12.38 15.21
N ASP A 423 -8.25 12.54 13.89
CA ASP A 423 -7.80 13.76 13.21
C ASP A 423 -8.85 14.88 13.09
N ARG A 424 -9.92 14.82 13.87
CA ARG A 424 -11.06 15.76 13.79
C ARG A 424 -10.69 17.23 13.90
N SER A 425 -9.59 17.55 14.58
CA SER A 425 -9.12 18.93 14.77
C SER A 425 -8.55 19.54 13.50
N LEU A 426 -8.16 18.73 12.51
CA LEU A 426 -7.59 19.18 11.26
C LEU A 426 -8.67 19.73 10.28
N TYR A 427 -9.91 19.32 10.46
CA TYR A 427 -11.01 19.63 9.54
C TYR A 427 -12.03 20.57 10.15
N PRO A 428 -12.75 21.37 9.34
CA PRO A 428 -13.93 22.09 9.82
C PRO A 428 -14.95 21.15 10.50
N ALA A 429 -15.58 21.62 11.56
CA ALA A 429 -16.49 20.81 12.36
C ALA A 429 -17.61 20.14 11.54
N GLU A 430 -18.03 20.77 10.45
CA GLU A 430 -19.05 20.28 9.53
C GLU A 430 -18.59 19.03 8.74
N LEU A 431 -17.28 18.87 8.51
CA LEU A 431 -16.70 17.73 7.83
C LEU A 431 -16.38 16.58 8.76
N GLY A 432 -15.99 16.88 10.01
CA GLY A 432 -15.90 15.93 11.12
C GLY A 432 -14.71 14.98 11.10
N GLY A 433 -13.67 15.18 10.33
CA GLY A 433 -12.46 14.34 10.29
C GLY A 433 -12.56 13.11 9.36
N SER A 434 -11.49 12.34 9.32
CA SER A 434 -11.35 11.18 8.43
C SER A 434 -12.34 10.07 8.71
N ARG A 435 -12.67 9.31 7.68
CA ARG A 435 -13.56 8.15 7.72
C ARG A 435 -12.74 6.87 7.88
N ASP A 436 -13.23 5.96 8.70
CA ASP A 436 -12.62 4.67 8.96
C ASP A 436 -13.49 3.48 8.57
N PHE A 437 -14.70 3.75 8.03
CA PHE A 437 -15.64 2.72 7.63
C PHE A 437 -16.41 3.12 6.37
N TYR A 438 -16.50 2.23 5.40
CA TYR A 438 -17.00 2.51 4.06
C TYR A 438 -18.43 3.08 4.03
N ALA A 439 -19.33 2.56 4.89
CA ALA A 439 -20.70 3.07 4.96
C ALA A 439 -20.79 4.52 5.46
N ASP A 440 -19.76 5.00 6.17
CA ASP A 440 -19.71 6.36 6.73
C ASP A 440 -18.95 7.33 5.79
N ARG A 441 -18.51 6.87 4.60
CA ARG A 441 -17.69 7.69 3.70
C ARG A 441 -18.38 9.00 3.33
N TYR A 442 -17.60 10.03 3.16
CA TYR A 442 -18.10 11.33 2.72
C TYR A 442 -18.52 11.27 1.25
N LEU A 443 -19.71 11.80 0.95
CA LEU A 443 -20.33 11.80 -0.38
C LEU A 443 -20.60 13.21 -0.90
N GLY A 444 -20.14 14.25 -0.19
CA GLY A 444 -20.28 15.64 -0.63
C GLY A 444 -19.24 16.03 -1.68
N SER A 445 -19.31 17.27 -2.14
CA SER A 445 -18.41 17.80 -3.19
C SER A 445 -17.15 18.49 -2.67
N GLN A 446 -17.08 18.78 -1.37
CA GLN A 446 -15.88 19.40 -0.77
C GLN A 446 -14.71 18.43 -0.78
N ASP A 447 -13.48 18.95 -0.72
CA ASP A 447 -12.28 18.14 -0.70
C ASP A 447 -12.24 17.16 -1.89
N ASN A 448 -12.56 17.62 -3.10
CA ASN A 448 -12.66 16.80 -4.32
C ASN A 448 -13.50 15.52 -4.16
N GLY A 449 -14.59 15.60 -3.39
CA GLY A 449 -15.40 14.40 -3.05
C GLY A 449 -14.90 13.66 -1.83
N GLY A 450 -14.11 14.32 -0.96
CA GLY A 450 -13.61 13.80 0.31
C GLY A 450 -12.36 12.95 0.16
N VAL A 451 -11.42 13.36 -0.69
CA VAL A 451 -10.19 12.57 -0.94
C VAL A 451 -9.37 12.37 0.33
N HIS A 452 -9.15 13.43 1.13
CA HIS A 452 -8.45 13.33 2.41
C HIS A 452 -9.32 12.72 3.53
N LEU A 453 -10.65 12.93 3.46
CA LEU A 453 -11.56 12.38 4.46
C LEU A 453 -11.72 10.87 4.34
N ASN A 454 -11.82 10.35 3.12
CA ASN A 454 -12.09 8.95 2.85
C ASN A 454 -10.82 8.09 2.76
N SER A 455 -9.64 8.70 2.63
CA SER A 455 -8.35 7.98 2.64
C SER A 455 -8.16 7.13 3.90
N GLY A 456 -8.71 7.59 5.02
CA GLY A 456 -8.66 6.87 6.30
C GLY A 456 -9.25 5.46 6.24
N ILE A 457 -10.19 5.17 5.31
CA ILE A 457 -10.75 3.83 5.12
C ILE A 457 -9.65 2.85 4.66
N ALA A 458 -8.90 3.23 3.63
CA ALA A 458 -7.81 2.38 3.11
C ALA A 458 -6.59 2.39 4.05
N ASN A 459 -6.30 3.51 4.72
CA ASN A 459 -5.26 3.61 5.74
C ASN A 459 -5.50 2.61 6.88
N LEU A 460 -6.73 2.56 7.41
CA LEU A 460 -7.08 1.59 8.44
C LEU A 460 -7.05 0.15 7.93
N ALA A 461 -7.49 -0.11 6.69
CA ALA A 461 -7.38 -1.44 6.10
C ALA A 461 -5.91 -1.89 6.01
N PHE A 462 -5.00 -0.99 5.61
CA PHE A 462 -3.56 -1.27 5.57
C PHE A 462 -2.97 -1.48 6.96
N TYR A 463 -3.33 -0.64 7.94
CA TYR A 463 -2.89 -0.81 9.33
C TYR A 463 -3.32 -2.19 9.88
N LEU A 464 -4.61 -2.54 9.73
CA LEU A 464 -5.12 -3.83 10.19
C LEU A 464 -4.49 -5.01 9.44
N LEU A 465 -4.21 -4.87 8.15
CA LEU A 465 -3.48 -5.88 7.41
C LEU A 465 -2.04 -6.05 7.92
N SER A 466 -1.41 -4.97 8.34
CA SER A 466 -0.03 -4.99 8.85
C SER A 466 0.04 -5.54 10.28
N GLU A 467 -0.70 -4.94 11.21
CA GLU A 467 -0.60 -5.21 12.65
C GLU A 467 -1.63 -6.22 13.15
N GLY A 468 -2.68 -6.42 12.39
CA GLY A 468 -3.84 -7.18 12.84
C GLY A 468 -4.73 -6.38 13.79
N GLY A 469 -5.71 -7.05 14.36
CA GLY A 469 -6.55 -6.43 15.38
C GLY A 469 -8.01 -6.29 15.00
N LEU A 470 -8.73 -5.57 15.86
CA LEU A 470 -10.12 -5.22 15.67
C LEU A 470 -10.23 -3.80 15.09
N HIS A 471 -11.31 -3.54 14.41
CA HIS A 471 -11.66 -2.16 14.05
C HIS A 471 -11.75 -1.28 15.31
N PRO A 472 -11.05 -0.12 15.38
CA PRO A 472 -10.90 0.68 16.63
C PRO A 472 -12.23 1.13 17.22
N ARG A 473 -13.26 1.32 16.41
CA ARG A 473 -14.63 1.64 16.85
C ARG A 473 -15.55 0.42 16.91
N GLN A 474 -15.01 -0.80 16.87
CA GLN A 474 -15.77 -2.06 16.94
C GLN A 474 -16.93 -2.13 15.93
N ARG A 475 -16.70 -1.68 14.69
CA ARG A 475 -17.69 -1.70 13.61
C ARG A 475 -17.97 -3.11 13.08
N VAL A 476 -17.08 -4.04 13.37
CA VAL A 476 -17.17 -5.46 13.07
C VAL A 476 -16.77 -6.28 14.29
N THR A 477 -17.15 -7.54 14.34
CA THR A 477 -16.90 -8.43 15.49
C THR A 477 -15.75 -9.41 15.26
N PHE A 478 -15.24 -9.49 14.05
CA PHE A 478 -14.11 -10.36 13.69
C PHE A 478 -12.78 -9.58 13.73
N ARG A 479 -11.71 -10.34 13.90
CA ARG A 479 -10.35 -9.82 13.95
C ARG A 479 -9.65 -10.01 12.62
N VAL A 480 -8.74 -9.10 12.26
CA VAL A 480 -7.81 -9.24 11.15
C VAL A 480 -6.52 -9.88 11.66
N ASN A 481 -6.03 -10.90 10.99
CA ASN A 481 -4.70 -11.45 11.22
C ASN A 481 -3.68 -10.62 10.47
N GLY A 482 -2.78 -9.97 11.20
CA GLY A 482 -1.72 -9.14 10.61
C GLY A 482 -0.69 -10.00 9.87
N ILE A 483 -0.20 -9.49 8.74
CA ILE A 483 0.84 -10.16 7.94
C ILE A 483 2.18 -9.43 7.97
N GLY A 484 2.27 -8.37 8.76
CA GLY A 484 3.44 -7.49 8.86
C GLY A 484 3.49 -6.43 7.78
N ILE A 485 4.05 -5.25 8.12
CA ILE A 485 4.14 -4.07 7.22
C ILE A 485 4.92 -4.39 5.93
N GLU A 486 5.90 -5.31 5.99
CA GLU A 486 6.70 -5.70 4.84
C GLU A 486 5.84 -6.37 3.73
N LYS A 487 5.05 -7.36 4.10
CA LYS A 487 4.16 -8.04 3.14
C LYS A 487 3.03 -7.12 2.71
N ALA A 488 2.40 -6.42 3.64
CA ALA A 488 1.32 -5.48 3.36
C ALA A 488 1.78 -4.37 2.40
N GLY A 489 2.95 -3.75 2.66
CA GLY A 489 3.56 -2.74 1.80
C GLY A 489 3.87 -3.26 0.39
N ALA A 490 4.41 -4.46 0.27
CA ALA A 490 4.69 -5.08 -1.03
C ALA A 490 3.40 -5.33 -1.84
N ILE A 491 2.32 -5.75 -1.19
CA ILE A 491 1.01 -5.97 -1.83
C ILE A 491 0.45 -4.66 -2.39
N PHE A 492 0.37 -3.62 -1.57
CA PHE A 492 -0.20 -2.33 -1.97
C PHE A 492 0.67 -1.64 -3.03
N GLN A 493 1.99 -1.65 -2.86
CA GLN A 493 2.93 -1.10 -3.83
C GLN A 493 2.81 -1.81 -5.19
N ARG A 494 2.70 -3.15 -5.19
CA ARG A 494 2.48 -3.92 -6.42
C ARG A 494 1.17 -3.55 -7.09
N ALA A 495 0.08 -3.42 -6.31
CA ALA A 495 -1.22 -3.01 -6.84
C ALA A 495 -1.14 -1.64 -7.51
N LEU A 496 -0.43 -0.68 -6.91
CA LEU A 496 -0.23 0.66 -7.46
C LEU A 496 0.58 0.66 -8.77
N THR A 497 1.68 -0.12 -8.82
CA THR A 497 2.72 0.09 -9.85
C THR A 497 2.70 -0.93 -10.98
N GLN A 498 1.98 -2.05 -10.85
CA GLN A 498 1.97 -3.14 -11.82
C GLN A 498 0.66 -3.26 -12.60
N GLY A 499 -0.13 -2.16 -12.67
CA GLY A 499 -1.33 -2.09 -13.50
C GLY A 499 -2.58 -2.73 -12.88
N TYR A 500 -2.55 -3.07 -11.58
CA TYR A 500 -3.75 -3.57 -10.89
C TYR A 500 -4.71 -2.41 -10.55
N PHE A 501 -4.17 -1.22 -10.23
CA PHE A 501 -4.97 0.00 -10.11
C PHE A 501 -5.04 0.72 -11.47
N THR A 502 -6.20 1.28 -11.76
CA THR A 502 -6.50 2.14 -12.90
C THR A 502 -6.91 3.54 -12.40
N SER A 503 -7.02 4.50 -13.31
CA SER A 503 -7.34 5.89 -12.94
C SER A 503 -8.64 6.07 -12.16
N ASN A 504 -9.60 5.16 -12.31
CA ASN A 504 -10.90 5.25 -11.65
C ASN A 504 -11.14 4.14 -10.63
N THR A 505 -10.09 3.47 -10.15
CA THR A 505 -10.19 2.40 -9.15
C THR A 505 -10.90 2.92 -7.91
N ASN A 506 -11.99 2.27 -7.51
CA ASN A 506 -12.70 2.51 -6.26
C ASN A 506 -12.26 1.52 -5.16
N PHE A 507 -12.77 1.65 -3.94
CA PHE A 507 -12.35 0.78 -2.83
C PHE A 507 -12.66 -0.71 -3.05
N ALA A 508 -13.80 -1.04 -3.69
CA ALA A 508 -14.11 -2.43 -3.98
C ALA A 508 -13.14 -3.04 -5.00
N GLN A 509 -12.78 -2.27 -6.02
CA GLN A 509 -11.76 -2.67 -7.00
C GLN A 509 -10.35 -2.72 -6.37
N ALA A 510 -10.03 -1.79 -5.46
CA ALA A 510 -8.75 -1.79 -4.73
C ALA A 510 -8.60 -3.04 -3.86
N ARG A 511 -9.68 -3.50 -3.21
CA ARG A 511 -9.71 -4.79 -2.53
C ARG A 511 -9.34 -5.92 -3.49
N THR A 512 -10.04 -6.06 -4.61
CA THR A 512 -9.79 -7.12 -5.60
C THR A 512 -8.34 -7.06 -6.13
N ALA A 513 -7.86 -5.86 -6.43
CA ALA A 513 -6.50 -5.64 -6.92
C ALA A 513 -5.42 -6.03 -5.90
N THR A 514 -5.63 -5.70 -4.62
CA THR A 514 -4.71 -6.09 -3.55
C THR A 514 -4.79 -7.57 -3.21
N GLU A 515 -5.97 -8.21 -3.27
CA GLU A 515 -6.12 -9.67 -3.18
C GLU A 515 -5.34 -10.38 -4.31
N GLU A 516 -5.40 -9.86 -5.54
CA GLU A 516 -4.66 -10.44 -6.68
C GLU A 516 -3.15 -10.20 -6.56
N ALA A 517 -2.72 -9.03 -6.09
CA ALA A 517 -1.33 -8.77 -5.79
C ALA A 517 -0.80 -9.72 -4.69
N ALA A 518 -1.60 -9.98 -3.64
CA ALA A 518 -1.26 -10.94 -2.60
C ALA A 518 -1.15 -12.37 -3.12
N ARG A 519 -2.06 -12.79 -4.00
CA ARG A 519 -2.02 -14.10 -4.66
C ARG A 519 -0.75 -14.29 -5.48
N THR A 520 -0.34 -13.24 -6.20
CA THR A 520 0.86 -13.26 -7.04
C THR A 520 2.14 -13.30 -6.21
N LEU A 521 2.19 -12.57 -5.09
CA LEU A 521 3.40 -12.45 -4.27
C LEU A 521 3.57 -13.59 -3.26
N TYR A 522 2.46 -14.10 -2.72
CA TYR A 522 2.49 -14.99 -1.56
C TYR A 522 1.58 -16.21 -1.73
N GLY A 523 0.29 -16.10 -1.40
CA GLY A 523 -0.62 -17.24 -1.49
C GLY A 523 -1.98 -16.99 -0.85
N ALA A 524 -2.71 -18.09 -0.59
CA ALA A 524 -4.10 -18.04 -0.15
C ALA A 524 -4.29 -17.36 1.22
N ALA A 525 -3.34 -17.58 2.15
CA ALA A 525 -3.38 -16.99 3.48
C ALA A 525 -3.34 -15.47 3.44
N GLU A 526 -2.42 -14.89 2.65
CA GLU A 526 -2.31 -13.44 2.50
C GLU A 526 -3.50 -12.87 1.71
N VAL A 527 -4.04 -13.60 0.74
CA VAL A 527 -5.29 -13.21 0.05
C VAL A 527 -6.44 -13.11 1.03
N ALA A 528 -6.61 -14.10 1.92
CA ALA A 528 -7.64 -14.08 2.95
C ALA A 528 -7.44 -12.93 3.95
N ALA A 529 -6.19 -12.67 4.35
CA ALA A 529 -5.87 -11.56 5.24
C ALA A 529 -6.22 -10.20 4.61
N VAL A 530 -5.87 -9.97 3.34
CA VAL A 530 -6.24 -8.77 2.57
C VAL A 530 -7.75 -8.60 2.52
N GLY A 531 -8.47 -9.65 2.11
CA GLY A 531 -9.93 -9.62 2.03
C GLY A 531 -10.59 -9.35 3.39
N THR A 532 -10.03 -9.90 4.48
CA THR A 532 -10.51 -9.67 5.84
C THR A 532 -10.24 -8.23 6.31
N ALA A 533 -9.07 -7.68 5.98
CA ALA A 533 -8.72 -6.30 6.32
C ALA A 533 -9.66 -5.28 5.63
N TRP A 534 -9.94 -5.45 4.34
CA TRP A 534 -10.93 -4.63 3.64
C TRP A 534 -12.35 -4.82 4.17
N ALA A 535 -12.74 -6.04 4.51
CA ALA A 535 -14.04 -6.30 5.14
C ALA A 535 -14.15 -5.62 6.52
N ALA A 536 -13.05 -5.52 7.28
CA ALA A 536 -13.03 -4.87 8.58
C ALA A 536 -13.35 -3.37 8.50
N VAL A 537 -13.04 -2.73 7.39
CA VAL A 537 -13.41 -1.32 7.13
C VAL A 537 -14.71 -1.18 6.29
N GLY A 538 -15.46 -2.26 6.12
CA GLY A 538 -16.76 -2.28 5.46
C GLY A 538 -16.72 -2.39 3.93
N VAL A 539 -15.57 -2.75 3.34
CA VAL A 539 -15.41 -2.98 1.90
C VAL A 539 -15.51 -4.47 1.58
N GLY A 540 -16.69 -4.90 1.16
CA GLY A 540 -16.99 -6.30 0.85
C GLY A 540 -17.24 -7.17 2.09
N GLN A 541 -17.30 -8.47 1.90
CA GLN A 541 -17.53 -9.46 2.96
C GLN A 541 -16.22 -10.14 3.37
N VAL A 542 -16.19 -10.71 4.57
CA VAL A 542 -15.08 -11.59 4.99
C VAL A 542 -14.96 -12.73 3.98
N PRO A 543 -13.76 -13.03 3.49
CA PRO A 543 -13.57 -14.18 2.59
C PRO A 543 -14.08 -15.47 3.24
N THR A 544 -14.87 -16.24 2.53
CA THR A 544 -15.18 -17.60 2.92
C THR A 544 -13.94 -18.44 2.57
N THR A 545 -13.20 -18.84 3.57
CA THR A 545 -12.06 -19.74 3.36
C THR A 545 -12.58 -21.17 3.09
N ASN A 546 -11.92 -21.89 2.20
CA ASN A 546 -12.07 -23.34 2.11
C ASN A 546 -11.27 -24.04 3.24
N ASP A 547 -11.18 -23.37 4.38
CA ASP A 547 -10.52 -23.92 5.55
C ASP A 547 -11.29 -25.15 6.03
N THR A 548 -10.60 -26.28 6.09
CA THR A 548 -11.13 -27.55 6.54
C THR A 548 -10.54 -28.01 7.87
N THR A 549 -9.65 -27.20 8.45
CA THR A 549 -8.95 -27.49 9.71
C THR A 549 -9.68 -26.74 10.83
N PRO A 550 -10.41 -27.44 11.73
CA PRO A 550 -11.00 -26.77 12.88
C PRO A 550 -9.93 -26.26 13.85
N PRO A 551 -10.18 -25.14 14.57
CA PRO A 551 -9.26 -24.67 15.59
C PRO A 551 -9.07 -25.68 16.71
N THR A 552 -7.93 -25.63 17.36
CA THR A 552 -7.71 -26.32 18.64
C THR A 552 -8.07 -25.37 19.77
N VAL A 553 -8.71 -25.90 20.84
CA VAL A 553 -9.12 -25.08 22.00
C VAL A 553 -8.95 -25.90 23.27
N ALA A 554 -8.52 -25.25 24.36
CA ALA A 554 -8.42 -25.90 25.67
C ALA A 554 -8.69 -24.87 26.78
N ILE A 555 -9.46 -25.30 27.82
CA ILE A 555 -9.58 -24.54 29.08
C ILE A 555 -8.35 -24.90 29.92
N THR A 556 -7.52 -23.92 30.24
CA THR A 556 -6.27 -24.12 30.98
C THR A 556 -6.42 -23.81 32.48
N SER A 557 -7.40 -22.98 32.83
CA SER A 557 -7.79 -22.65 34.20
C SER A 557 -9.28 -22.32 34.24
N PRO A 558 -10.02 -22.82 35.27
CA PRO A 558 -9.65 -23.82 36.26
C PRO A 558 -9.49 -25.21 35.64
N ALA A 559 -8.78 -26.09 36.33
CA ALA A 559 -8.65 -27.47 35.92
C ALA A 559 -10.02 -28.22 36.01
N ASP A 560 -10.22 -29.22 35.16
CA ASP A 560 -11.41 -30.05 35.21
C ASP A 560 -11.60 -30.69 36.58
N GLY A 561 -12.80 -30.61 37.15
CA GLY A 561 -13.16 -31.08 38.50
C GLY A 561 -12.76 -30.14 39.64
N ALA A 562 -12.23 -28.94 39.33
CA ALA A 562 -11.77 -27.98 40.36
C ALA A 562 -12.94 -27.49 41.25
N SER A 563 -12.63 -27.23 42.53
CA SER A 563 -13.52 -26.50 43.44
C SER A 563 -13.18 -24.99 43.38
N VAL A 564 -14.16 -24.17 43.06
CA VAL A 564 -13.97 -22.74 42.81
C VAL A 564 -15.02 -21.91 43.58
N THR A 565 -14.74 -20.62 43.81
CA THR A 565 -15.72 -19.69 44.33
C THR A 565 -16.39 -18.95 43.18
N ALA A 566 -17.70 -18.68 43.24
CA ALA A 566 -18.42 -17.95 42.21
C ALA A 566 -17.73 -16.60 41.85
N GLY A 567 -17.73 -16.23 40.58
CA GLY A 567 -16.96 -15.09 40.08
C GLY A 567 -15.50 -15.42 39.74
N PHE A 568 -15.16 -16.69 39.51
CA PHE A 568 -13.81 -17.15 39.16
C PHE A 568 -13.41 -16.77 37.74
N ALA A 569 -12.11 -16.64 37.53
CA ALA A 569 -11.53 -16.42 36.20
C ALA A 569 -11.39 -17.75 35.44
N VAL A 570 -11.54 -17.69 34.11
CA VAL A 570 -11.36 -18.81 33.18
C VAL A 570 -10.35 -18.41 32.11
N ASP A 571 -9.23 -19.14 32.02
CA ASP A 571 -8.22 -18.96 30.98
C ASP A 571 -8.39 -20.04 29.91
N VAL A 572 -8.39 -19.61 28.65
CA VAL A 572 -8.53 -20.48 27.49
C VAL A 572 -7.37 -20.27 26.53
N THR A 573 -6.85 -21.34 25.98
CA THR A 573 -5.91 -21.30 24.85
C THR A 573 -6.61 -21.80 23.60
N ALA A 574 -6.36 -21.14 22.47
CA ALA A 574 -6.82 -21.59 21.17
C ALA A 574 -5.80 -21.28 20.10
N SER A 575 -5.67 -22.15 19.08
CA SER A 575 -4.80 -21.96 17.92
C SER A 575 -5.39 -22.64 16.69
N ASP A 576 -5.05 -22.08 15.52
CA ASP A 576 -5.50 -22.56 14.22
C ASP A 576 -4.46 -22.21 13.15
N ASP A 577 -4.41 -22.94 12.03
CA ASP A 577 -3.45 -22.71 10.93
C ASP A 577 -3.79 -21.50 10.05
N GLN A 578 -5.04 -21.04 10.07
CA GLN A 578 -5.51 -19.80 9.42
C GLN A 578 -5.85 -18.71 10.44
N GLY A 579 -5.85 -19.06 11.73
CA GLY A 579 -6.06 -18.14 12.84
C GLY A 579 -7.45 -18.20 13.47
N VAL A 580 -7.46 -18.03 14.81
CA VAL A 580 -8.68 -18.00 15.60
C VAL A 580 -9.32 -16.63 15.55
N LEU A 581 -10.58 -16.56 15.12
CA LEU A 581 -11.34 -15.29 15.06
C LEU A 581 -11.85 -14.84 16.42
N ARG A 582 -12.33 -15.81 17.23
CA ARG A 582 -12.87 -15.54 18.57
C ARG A 582 -12.95 -16.81 19.39
N VAL A 583 -13.01 -16.63 20.69
CA VAL A 583 -13.38 -17.67 21.67
C VAL A 583 -14.61 -17.21 22.44
N GLU A 584 -15.59 -18.09 22.61
CA GLU A 584 -16.78 -17.87 23.41
C GLU A 584 -16.73 -18.79 24.63
N LEU A 585 -17.05 -18.28 25.82
CA LEU A 585 -17.23 -19.07 27.01
C LEU A 585 -18.71 -19.11 27.39
N ALA A 586 -19.22 -20.30 27.65
CA ALA A 586 -20.53 -20.53 28.23
C ALA A 586 -20.40 -21.31 29.54
N VAL A 587 -21.29 -21.07 30.51
CA VAL A 587 -21.46 -21.82 31.74
C VAL A 587 -22.87 -22.38 31.70
N ASP A 588 -23.00 -23.70 31.81
CA ASP A 588 -24.26 -24.47 31.74
C ASP A 588 -25.08 -24.09 30.47
N GLY A 589 -24.39 -23.82 29.37
CA GLY A 589 -24.98 -23.43 28.11
C GLY A 589 -25.34 -21.95 27.98
N ALA A 590 -25.20 -21.14 29.05
CA ALA A 590 -25.43 -19.69 29.00
C ALA A 590 -24.12 -18.96 28.64
N LEU A 591 -24.14 -18.12 27.60
CA LEU A 591 -22.96 -17.37 27.15
C LEU A 591 -22.54 -16.38 28.27
N VAL A 592 -21.26 -16.48 28.69
CA VAL A 592 -20.60 -15.57 29.65
C VAL A 592 -19.97 -14.42 28.93
N GLY A 593 -19.28 -14.67 27.81
CA GLY A 593 -18.59 -13.64 27.05
C GLY A 593 -17.96 -14.17 25.77
N THR A 594 -17.48 -13.22 24.98
CA THR A 594 -16.74 -13.46 23.74
C THR A 594 -15.43 -12.68 23.83
N ASP A 595 -14.30 -13.34 23.59
CA ASP A 595 -12.98 -12.72 23.48
C ASP A 595 -12.40 -12.96 22.10
N ASN A 596 -11.91 -11.88 21.45
CA ASN A 596 -11.45 -11.90 20.06
C ASN A 596 -9.93 -11.84 19.96
N ALA A 597 -9.19 -11.91 21.08
CA ALA A 597 -7.73 -11.78 21.08
C ALA A 597 -7.08 -12.56 22.22
N PRO A 598 -5.97 -13.27 21.98
CA PRO A 598 -5.21 -13.87 23.07
C PRO A 598 -4.52 -12.79 23.93
N PRO A 599 -4.36 -13.03 25.26
CA PRO A 599 -4.82 -14.21 25.98
C PRO A 599 -6.34 -14.20 26.21
N TYR A 600 -7.02 -15.32 25.93
CA TYR A 600 -8.46 -15.44 26.08
C TYR A 600 -8.82 -15.63 27.56
N GLN A 601 -9.42 -14.62 28.18
CA GLN A 601 -9.72 -14.59 29.60
C GLN A 601 -11.16 -14.15 29.87
N PHE A 602 -11.82 -14.87 30.77
CA PHE A 602 -13.21 -14.64 31.10
C PHE A 602 -13.37 -14.58 32.62
N THR A 603 -14.41 -13.91 33.08
CA THR A 603 -14.83 -13.91 34.49
C THR A 603 -16.28 -14.37 34.55
N THR A 604 -16.57 -15.38 35.35
CA THR A 604 -17.92 -15.91 35.53
C THR A 604 -18.76 -15.02 36.46
N ALA A 605 -20.07 -15.23 36.45
CA ALA A 605 -20.98 -14.50 37.31
C ALA A 605 -20.66 -14.77 38.81
N ALA A 606 -20.70 -13.71 39.63
CA ALA A 606 -20.44 -13.80 41.08
C ALA A 606 -21.60 -14.43 41.86
N ASP A 607 -22.74 -14.65 41.24
CA ASP A 607 -23.96 -15.20 41.82
C ASP A 607 -24.29 -16.62 41.29
N LEU A 608 -23.30 -17.31 40.70
CA LEU A 608 -23.46 -18.70 40.34
C LEU A 608 -23.85 -19.56 41.58
N ALA A 609 -24.86 -20.39 41.42
CA ALA A 609 -25.37 -21.23 42.50
C ALA A 609 -24.32 -22.24 42.99
N ALA A 610 -24.49 -22.73 44.23
CA ALA A 610 -23.71 -23.88 44.67
C ALA A 610 -24.08 -25.13 43.89
N GLY A 611 -23.10 -25.92 43.48
CA GLY A 611 -23.31 -27.13 42.67
C GLY A 611 -22.21 -27.33 41.63
N GLN A 612 -22.40 -28.32 40.79
CA GLN A 612 -21.51 -28.56 39.65
C GLN A 612 -21.96 -27.73 38.47
N HIS A 613 -20.99 -27.10 37.80
CA HIS A 613 -21.19 -26.28 36.58
C HIS A 613 -20.32 -26.81 35.46
N THR A 614 -20.82 -26.74 34.22
CA THR A 614 -20.07 -27.11 33.03
C THR A 614 -19.63 -25.86 32.31
N LEU A 615 -18.30 -25.70 32.17
CA LEU A 615 -17.69 -24.68 31.33
C LEU A 615 -17.59 -25.23 29.89
N THR A 616 -17.96 -24.43 28.91
CA THR A 616 -17.80 -24.74 27.47
C THR A 616 -17.10 -23.58 26.81
N ALA A 617 -15.86 -23.78 26.35
CA ALA A 617 -15.13 -22.84 25.52
C ALA A 617 -15.25 -23.27 24.06
N THR A 618 -15.70 -22.37 23.18
CA THR A 618 -15.81 -22.61 21.75
C THR A 618 -14.92 -21.63 21.00
N ALA A 619 -13.92 -22.13 20.29
CA ALA A 619 -13.09 -21.36 19.38
C ALA A 619 -13.66 -21.43 17.96
N TYR A 620 -13.61 -20.31 17.25
CA TYR A 620 -14.04 -20.16 15.88
C TYR A 620 -12.91 -19.62 15.02
N ASP A 621 -12.69 -20.23 13.87
CA ASP A 621 -11.97 -19.65 12.74
C ASP A 621 -12.96 -19.04 11.73
N ALA A 622 -12.54 -18.83 10.47
CA ALA A 622 -13.39 -18.26 9.42
C ALA A 622 -14.45 -19.25 8.87
N ALA A 623 -14.25 -20.56 9.02
CA ALA A 623 -15.07 -21.61 8.41
C ALA A 623 -15.54 -22.67 9.40
N ASN A 624 -14.80 -22.90 10.48
CA ASN A 624 -14.98 -24.01 11.40
C ASN A 624 -15.08 -23.54 12.85
N GLN A 625 -15.39 -24.48 13.73
CA GLN A 625 -15.35 -24.29 15.18
C GLN A 625 -14.93 -25.57 15.90
N ALA A 626 -14.37 -25.41 17.10
CA ALA A 626 -14.09 -26.49 18.00
C ALA A 626 -14.46 -26.14 19.44
N THR A 627 -14.76 -27.13 20.28
CA THR A 627 -15.16 -26.89 21.67
C THR A 627 -14.29 -27.70 22.63
N ALA A 628 -14.05 -27.09 23.80
CA ALA A 628 -13.48 -27.78 24.98
C ALA A 628 -14.41 -27.58 26.17
N THR A 629 -14.53 -28.59 27.01
CA THR A 629 -15.37 -28.53 28.21
C THR A 629 -14.55 -28.86 29.46
N ALA A 630 -14.91 -28.26 30.58
CA ALA A 630 -14.43 -28.57 31.90
C ALA A 630 -15.57 -28.45 32.90
N THR A 631 -15.52 -29.21 33.96
CA THR A 631 -16.48 -29.14 35.06
C THR A 631 -15.84 -28.48 36.27
N VAL A 632 -16.61 -27.69 37.01
CA VAL A 632 -16.18 -27.11 38.27
C VAL A 632 -17.26 -27.25 39.32
N THR A 633 -16.90 -27.23 40.58
CA THR A 633 -17.87 -27.33 41.69
C THR A 633 -17.78 -26.08 42.56
N ILE A 634 -18.89 -25.41 42.77
CA ILE A 634 -19.04 -24.33 43.74
C ILE A 634 -19.58 -24.94 45.03
N PRO A 635 -18.78 -24.95 46.14
CA PRO A 635 -19.24 -25.49 47.42
C PRO A 635 -20.48 -24.76 47.91
N GLY A 636 -21.45 -25.49 48.39
CA GLY A 636 -22.59 -24.91 49.09
C GLY A 636 -22.16 -24.22 50.39
N PRO A 637 -22.97 -23.30 50.93
CA PRO A 637 -22.72 -22.75 52.24
C PRO A 637 -22.64 -23.90 53.23
N GLY A 638 -21.51 -23.99 53.95
CA GLY A 638 -21.31 -25.03 54.94
C GLY A 638 -22.52 -25.05 55.89
N VAL A 639 -23.12 -26.23 56.11
CA VAL A 639 -24.27 -26.38 57.02
C VAL A 639 -23.75 -26.13 58.42
N GLU A 640 -24.04 -24.95 58.97
CA GLU A 640 -23.72 -24.61 60.33
C GLU A 640 -24.57 -25.55 61.24
N CYS A 641 -23.93 -26.21 62.20
CA CYS A 641 -24.65 -26.92 63.20
C CYS A 641 -25.36 -25.93 64.15
N VAL A 642 -26.69 -25.95 64.15
CA VAL A 642 -27.52 -25.14 65.05
C VAL A 642 -28.37 -26.08 65.92
N PRO A 643 -28.20 -26.15 67.22
CA PRO A 643 -27.26 -25.34 68.06
C PRO A 643 -25.79 -25.75 67.84
N ALA A 644 -24.84 -24.81 68.17
CA ALA A 644 -23.43 -25.07 68.12
C ALA A 644 -23.06 -26.35 68.86
N CYS A 645 -22.18 -27.18 68.31
CA CYS A 645 -21.75 -28.42 68.90
C CYS A 645 -21.10 -28.24 70.26
N GLY A 646 -21.28 -29.20 71.16
CA GLY A 646 -20.69 -29.19 72.51
C GLY A 646 -19.16 -29.37 72.47
N ASP A 647 -18.53 -29.10 73.64
CA ASP A 647 -17.10 -29.25 73.83
C ASP A 647 -16.64 -30.66 73.47
N GLY A 648 -15.73 -30.78 72.49
CA GLY A 648 -15.20 -32.06 71.96
C GLY A 648 -15.97 -32.65 70.80
N GLU A 649 -16.91 -31.94 70.21
CA GLU A 649 -17.61 -32.30 68.97
C GLU A 649 -17.26 -31.36 67.81
N THR A 650 -17.20 -31.87 66.57
CA THR A 650 -17.03 -31.10 65.35
C THR A 650 -18.30 -31.21 64.49
N CYS A 651 -18.66 -30.09 63.85
CA CYS A 651 -19.80 -30.07 62.94
C CYS A 651 -19.42 -30.75 61.61
N ALA A 652 -20.06 -31.85 61.30
CA ALA A 652 -20.00 -32.50 60.00
C ALA A 652 -21.40 -32.61 59.41
N ASP A 653 -21.66 -31.99 58.26
CA ASP A 653 -22.93 -31.96 57.50
C ASP A 653 -24.17 -31.64 58.36
N GLY A 654 -24.04 -30.60 59.22
CA GLY A 654 -25.14 -30.16 60.09
C GLY A 654 -25.41 -31.05 61.28
N VAL A 655 -24.60 -32.06 61.60
CA VAL A 655 -24.70 -32.96 62.74
C VAL A 655 -23.41 -32.88 63.53
N CYS A 656 -23.57 -32.71 64.87
CA CYS A 656 -22.41 -32.72 65.78
C CYS A 656 -21.94 -34.18 65.94
N VAL A 657 -20.68 -34.45 65.58
CA VAL A 657 -20.02 -35.73 65.71
C VAL A 657 -18.85 -35.65 66.73
N PRO A 658 -18.57 -36.67 67.51
CA PRO A 658 -17.45 -36.64 68.45
C PRO A 658 -16.13 -36.34 67.75
N GLY A 659 -15.39 -35.31 68.20
CA GLY A 659 -14.06 -34.98 67.66
C GLY A 659 -13.07 -36.11 67.96
N ASN A 660 -12.27 -36.47 66.94
CA ASN A 660 -11.25 -37.50 67.06
C ASN A 660 -10.12 -37.01 68.00
N PRO A 661 -9.78 -37.75 69.11
CA PRO A 661 -8.79 -37.28 70.09
C PRO A 661 -7.31 -37.32 69.65
N ALA A 662 -7.03 -37.27 68.34
CA ALA A 662 -5.68 -37.48 67.82
C ALA A 662 -4.90 -36.22 67.45
N ASP A 663 -5.43 -35.01 67.61
CA ASP A 663 -4.67 -33.75 67.36
C ASP A 663 -4.61 -32.92 68.64
N GLY A 664 -3.59 -33.21 69.43
CA GLY A 664 -3.28 -32.50 70.63
C GLY A 664 -2.41 -31.25 70.42
N ASP A 665 -2.79 -30.23 71.14
CA ASP A 665 -1.95 -29.10 71.68
C ASP A 665 -1.42 -28.07 70.65
N GLU A 666 -1.69 -26.80 70.83
CA GLU A 666 -1.33 -25.84 71.91
C GLU A 666 -2.15 -24.54 71.86
N THR A 667 -2.67 -24.23 72.95
CA THR A 667 -2.81 -22.96 73.70
C THR A 667 -3.00 -21.61 73.00
N GLY A 668 -4.09 -20.96 73.36
CA GLY A 668 -4.00 -19.61 73.85
C GLY A 668 -5.03 -18.57 73.46
N GLY A 669 -6.04 -18.40 74.31
CA GLY A 669 -6.50 -17.06 74.62
C GLY A 669 -7.76 -16.51 73.95
N CYS A 670 -8.88 -16.75 74.59
CA CYS A 670 -10.10 -15.95 74.51
C CYS A 670 -9.83 -14.51 75.04
N LEU A 671 -10.47 -13.52 74.40
CA LEU A 671 -11.16 -12.33 74.98
C LEU A 671 -11.46 -11.38 73.82
N GLY A 672 -12.67 -11.02 73.50
CA GLY A 672 -13.69 -10.33 74.11
C GLY A 672 -14.63 -9.77 73.10
N CYS A 673 -15.90 -9.96 73.28
CA CYS A 673 -16.97 -9.19 72.59
C CYS A 673 -16.85 -7.70 72.85
N ALA A 674 -17.15 -6.89 71.85
CA ALA A 674 -18.10 -5.79 72.04
C ALA A 674 -18.26 -4.97 70.74
N THR A 675 -19.46 -4.97 70.23
CA THR A 675 -20.32 -3.88 69.70
C THR A 675 -19.66 -2.58 69.24
N GLY A 676 -20.08 -2.16 68.06
CA GLY A 676 -20.45 -0.77 67.80
C GLY A 676 -19.73 -0.02 66.72
N GLY A 677 -20.48 0.30 65.70
CA GLY A 677 -20.59 1.67 65.17
C GLY A 677 -19.54 2.21 64.20
N ALA A 678 -20.00 2.38 63.02
CA ALA A 678 -19.90 3.61 62.20
C ALA A 678 -18.53 4.23 61.82
N ASP A 679 -18.47 4.55 60.56
CA ASP A 679 -17.85 5.71 59.92
C ASP A 679 -16.43 5.59 59.34
N ALA A 680 -16.51 5.67 57.99
CA ALA A 680 -15.75 6.50 57.07
C ALA A 680 -14.27 6.85 57.37
N SER A 681 -13.41 6.53 56.47
CA SER A 681 -12.56 7.47 55.70
C SER A 681 -11.28 6.82 55.20
N SER A 682 -11.11 6.89 53.90
CA SER A 682 -9.89 7.18 53.13
C SER A 682 -8.52 6.77 53.68
N ALA A 683 -7.79 5.96 52.93
CA ALA A 683 -6.36 6.15 52.73
C ALA A 683 -5.86 5.52 51.44
N LEU A 684 -5.35 6.38 50.56
CA LEU A 684 -4.50 6.06 49.42
C LEU A 684 -3.25 5.27 49.86
N ALA A 685 -2.88 4.27 49.10
CA ALA A 685 -1.52 3.78 49.10
C ALA A 685 -0.94 3.86 47.67
N LEU A 686 -0.06 4.84 47.48
CA LEU A 686 0.81 4.98 46.32
C LEU A 686 1.86 3.87 46.36
N GLY A 687 1.89 3.07 45.29
CA GLY A 687 3.01 2.19 44.97
C GLY A 687 3.89 2.83 43.89
N VAL A 688 5.09 3.26 44.35
CA VAL A 688 6.14 3.80 43.48
C VAL A 688 6.83 2.64 42.75
N VAL A 689 6.80 2.65 41.42
CA VAL A 689 7.69 1.83 40.59
C VAL A 689 8.79 2.74 40.05
N GLY A 690 10.04 2.42 40.46
CA GLY A 690 11.23 3.18 40.12
C GLY A 690 11.64 2.97 38.64
N MET A 691 11.85 4.10 37.96
CA MET A 691 12.56 4.17 36.70
C MET A 691 14.08 4.07 36.91
N ILE A 692 14.71 3.13 36.23
CA ILE A 692 16.18 3.08 36.10
C ILE A 692 16.53 3.83 34.80
N LEU A 693 17.12 5.01 35.00
CA LEU A 693 17.74 5.81 33.94
C LEU A 693 19.16 5.27 33.66
N ALA A 694 19.40 4.70 32.51
CA ALA A 694 20.74 4.44 32.00
C ALA A 694 21.20 5.61 31.12
N ARG A 695 22.06 6.47 31.68
CA ARG A 695 22.82 7.48 30.93
C ARG A 695 23.88 6.77 30.06
N ARG A 696 23.82 6.91 28.74
CA ARG A 696 24.97 6.70 27.89
C ARG A 696 25.67 8.03 27.58
N ARG A 697 26.93 8.13 28.03
CA ARG A 697 27.85 9.21 27.70
C ARG A 697 28.30 9.10 26.25
N ARG A 698 28.21 10.20 25.51
CA ARG A 698 28.93 10.44 24.28
C ARG A 698 30.43 10.60 24.57
N ARG A 699 31.27 9.99 23.75
CA ARG A 699 32.64 10.44 23.51
C ARG A 699 32.84 10.57 21.99
N ALA A 700 33.35 11.75 21.66
CA ALA A 700 34.08 12.26 20.49
C ALA A 700 33.64 11.75 19.10
#